data_739b9f6b767c9de7e947e0bca33e70a0
#
_entry.id   739b9f6b767c9de7e947e0bca33e70a0
#
_cell.length_a   1.000
_cell.length_b   1.000
_cell.length_c   1.000
_cell.angle_alpha   90.00
_cell.angle_beta   90.00
_cell.angle_gamma   90.00
#
_symmetry.space_group_name_H-M   'P 1'
#
loop_
_entity.id
_entity.type
_entity.pdbx_description
1 polymer ?
#
loop_
_entity_poly.entity_id
_entity_poly.type
_entity_poly.pdbx_seq_one_letter_code
_entity_poly.pdbx_strand_id
1 'polypeptide(L)'
;MNAIRVAVAAILAAGPAVAAVPEATRAYYVARLAENAAGRFSTLALSPLAAAPTDPLFETVVQWDRLRRDSYRASFAELSSFLTRHRGWPQEVVIRRRAERAIDASVPFAQRSAYFAVLPPVTAAAKFHLAEAQLVARNPQAAATARDAYDSSGLDAATEQELLATFGDRLTPADHLSRLDRLLWTSQATAAARVMPRVAPDRLAWAIARLALQTGGPGADSARARLSAGLADEPGITYDRVQWLRRSGQQETARAVMAATNYAPGLIVEPEAWLKLRVQMTREAQRAGDNATAYRLAANHGAFPLGRPLAERSLSERAAFIDAEWLAGWLALRALNRPADALGHFVAVRAAALTPVSQARGDYWAGRAAQAAGSADANRYYAEAARHPDYFYGQLATERLGRAVSLPPVPAASIAAPLRARFAADPLVRATLALGELGDRNRQTLFMRALVERAGDPAMARMTAELSVPLGRPDLGVLTGKGARSDGELGLIEFAYPQLTLPAELAPHWTMVHAIARQESQFDRAATSSADARGLMQLLPSTAAEQAGKDGLKFSVARLIDDPIYNATLGAGYYTRIRGGLGSSHVLAVAAYNAGPGNARKFVRTMGDPRVPGVDVIDWIEAVPLLETRTYIQRVLENAVVYDLLHPATAASPAVGRLSWYLGKSTLG
;
A
#
# COMPACT_ATOMS: atom_id res chain seq x y z
N MET A 1 22.07 -21.89 7.36
CA MET A 1 21.70 -22.87 6.31
C MET A 1 21.26 -24.23 6.86
N ASN A 2 21.90 -24.82 7.86
CA ASN A 2 21.47 -26.12 8.39
C ASN A 2 20.11 -26.11 9.11
N ALA A 3 19.78 -25.07 9.86
CA ALA A 3 18.50 -24.98 10.57
C ALA A 3 17.29 -24.88 9.61
N ILE A 4 17.44 -24.16 8.49
CA ILE A 4 16.37 -24.04 7.47
C ILE A 4 16.15 -25.38 6.75
N ARG A 5 17.21 -26.10 6.42
CA ARG A 5 17.10 -27.43 5.79
C ARG A 5 16.46 -28.47 6.71
N VAL A 6 16.73 -28.41 8.02
CA VAL A 6 16.09 -29.27 9.02
C VAL A 6 14.62 -28.93 9.21
N ALA A 7 14.24 -27.62 9.21
CA ALA A 7 12.86 -27.20 9.30
C ALA A 7 12.03 -27.62 8.06
N VAL A 8 12.61 -27.56 6.87
CA VAL A 8 11.98 -28.01 5.61
C VAL A 8 11.72 -29.52 5.63
N ALA A 9 12.67 -30.30 6.08
CA ALA A 9 12.49 -31.75 6.26
C ALA A 9 11.37 -32.07 7.27
N ALA A 10 11.19 -31.23 8.31
CA ALA A 10 10.13 -31.40 9.30
C ALA A 10 8.72 -31.03 8.79
N ILE A 11 8.59 -30.05 7.87
CA ILE A 11 7.30 -29.73 7.24
C ILE A 11 6.86 -30.87 6.31
N LEU A 12 7.80 -31.43 5.56
CA LEU A 12 7.52 -32.54 4.64
C LEU A 12 7.36 -33.89 5.38
N ALA A 13 7.95 -34.05 6.59
CA ALA A 13 7.87 -35.28 7.38
C ALA A 13 6.68 -35.32 8.36
N ALA A 14 6.06 -34.19 8.71
CA ALA A 14 4.99 -34.11 9.71
C ALA A 14 3.56 -34.12 9.11
N GLY A 15 3.43 -34.02 7.79
CA GLY A 15 2.16 -34.20 7.07
C GLY A 15 2.20 -35.47 6.21
N PRO A 16 1.05 -36.01 5.79
CA PRO A 16 1.06 -36.97 4.70
C PRO A 16 1.82 -36.33 3.55
N ALA A 17 2.86 -36.97 3.05
CA ALA A 17 3.58 -36.52 1.87
C ALA A 17 2.52 -36.15 0.84
N VAL A 18 2.47 -34.88 0.41
CA VAL A 18 1.58 -34.50 -0.67
C VAL A 18 2.09 -35.32 -1.84
N ALA A 19 1.38 -36.41 -2.15
CA ALA A 19 1.75 -37.26 -3.27
C ALA A 19 1.76 -36.36 -4.51
N ALA A 20 2.82 -36.46 -5.31
CA ALA A 20 2.93 -35.67 -6.53
C ALA A 20 1.65 -35.80 -7.34
N VAL A 21 1.08 -34.67 -7.75
CA VAL A 21 -0.18 -34.66 -8.52
C VAL A 21 0.07 -35.42 -9.83
N PRO A 22 -0.71 -36.48 -10.13
CA PRO A 22 -0.56 -37.21 -11.38
C PRO A 22 -0.61 -36.27 -12.59
N GLU A 23 0.21 -36.56 -13.61
CA GLU A 23 0.36 -35.66 -14.75
C GLU A 23 -0.98 -35.39 -15.47
N ALA A 24 -1.83 -36.41 -15.63
CA ALA A 24 -3.15 -36.26 -16.21
C ALA A 24 -4.05 -35.31 -15.38
N THR A 25 -4.03 -35.44 -14.06
CA THR A 25 -4.76 -34.58 -13.13
C THR A 25 -4.23 -33.15 -13.21
N ARG A 26 -2.90 -32.97 -13.24
CA ARG A 26 -2.26 -31.66 -13.40
C ARG A 26 -2.69 -31.00 -14.72
N ALA A 27 -2.57 -31.70 -15.84
CA ALA A 27 -2.97 -31.19 -17.16
C ALA A 27 -4.45 -30.76 -17.19
N TYR A 28 -5.33 -31.57 -16.60
CA TYR A 28 -6.76 -31.27 -16.49
C TYR A 28 -7.03 -29.96 -15.74
N TYR A 29 -6.46 -29.78 -14.54
CA TYR A 29 -6.69 -28.58 -13.74
C TYR A 29 -6.01 -27.33 -14.29
N VAL A 30 -4.84 -27.45 -14.90
CA VAL A 30 -4.21 -26.33 -15.64
C VAL A 30 -5.13 -25.87 -16.76
N ALA A 31 -5.70 -26.81 -17.56
CA ALA A 31 -6.64 -26.48 -18.62
C ALA A 31 -7.93 -25.83 -18.06
N ARG A 32 -8.52 -26.37 -17.00
CA ARG A 32 -9.73 -25.79 -16.37
C ARG A 32 -9.51 -24.37 -15.84
N LEU A 33 -8.36 -24.10 -15.22
CA LEU A 33 -8.01 -22.77 -14.72
C LEU A 33 -7.73 -21.80 -15.88
N ALA A 34 -7.20 -22.30 -17.01
CA ALA A 34 -7.02 -21.50 -18.22
C ALA A 34 -8.38 -21.16 -18.89
N GLU A 35 -9.32 -22.12 -18.94
CA GLU A 35 -10.69 -21.88 -19.44
C GLU A 35 -11.41 -20.84 -18.59
N ASN A 36 -11.35 -20.92 -17.26
CA ASN A 36 -11.86 -19.90 -16.37
C ASN A 36 -11.25 -18.52 -16.68
N ALA A 37 -9.94 -18.47 -16.92
CA ALA A 37 -9.24 -17.22 -17.25
C ALA A 37 -9.73 -16.62 -18.58
N ALA A 38 -10.11 -17.48 -19.53
CA ALA A 38 -10.66 -17.10 -20.82
C ALA A 38 -12.18 -16.80 -20.78
N GLY A 39 -12.81 -16.88 -19.60
CA GLY A 39 -14.25 -16.66 -19.43
C GLY A 39 -15.13 -17.83 -19.92
N ARG A 40 -14.54 -19.00 -20.16
CA ARG A 40 -15.24 -20.22 -20.57
C ARG A 40 -15.40 -21.14 -19.36
N PHE A 41 -16.62 -21.31 -18.89
CA PHE A 41 -16.93 -22.03 -17.64
C PHE A 41 -17.53 -23.41 -17.84
N SER A 42 -17.72 -23.82 -19.09
CA SER A 42 -18.19 -25.17 -19.46
C SER A 42 -17.02 -26.16 -19.48
N THR A 43 -17.24 -27.36 -18.97
CA THR A 43 -16.26 -28.46 -19.03
C THR A 43 -16.32 -29.26 -20.34
N LEU A 44 -17.26 -28.98 -21.23
CA LEU A 44 -17.46 -29.71 -22.50
C LEU A 44 -16.23 -29.67 -23.41
N ALA A 45 -15.50 -28.54 -23.44
CA ALA A 45 -14.29 -28.39 -24.24
C ALA A 45 -13.13 -29.26 -23.74
N LEU A 46 -13.20 -29.79 -22.52
CA LEU A 46 -12.17 -30.61 -21.88
C LEU A 46 -12.45 -32.11 -21.94
N SER A 47 -13.41 -32.54 -22.78
CA SER A 47 -13.81 -33.94 -22.93
C SER A 47 -12.62 -34.93 -23.02
N PRO A 48 -11.55 -34.67 -23.75
CA PRO A 48 -10.40 -35.58 -23.82
C PRO A 48 -9.67 -35.77 -22.48
N LEU A 49 -9.78 -34.77 -21.57
CA LEU A 49 -9.16 -34.80 -20.24
C LEU A 49 -10.14 -35.21 -19.12
N ALA A 50 -11.40 -35.43 -19.45
CA ALA A 50 -12.46 -35.70 -18.47
C ALA A 50 -12.30 -37.05 -17.73
N ALA A 51 -11.44 -37.94 -18.22
CA ALA A 51 -11.09 -39.20 -17.55
C ALA A 51 -10.04 -39.04 -16.45
N ALA A 52 -9.49 -37.82 -16.24
CA ALA A 52 -8.52 -37.59 -15.18
C ALA A 52 -9.18 -37.73 -13.80
N PRO A 53 -8.46 -38.29 -12.81
CA PRO A 53 -8.98 -38.38 -11.44
C PRO A 53 -9.27 -36.96 -10.89
N THR A 54 -10.48 -36.80 -10.35
CA THR A 54 -10.87 -35.54 -9.71
C THR A 54 -10.31 -35.46 -8.30
N ASP A 55 -9.83 -34.28 -7.90
CA ASP A 55 -9.37 -33.97 -6.56
C ASP A 55 -10.28 -32.89 -5.95
N PRO A 56 -10.91 -33.14 -4.79
CA PRO A 56 -11.82 -32.18 -4.15
C PRO A 56 -11.20 -30.82 -3.84
N LEU A 57 -9.90 -30.77 -3.56
CA LEU A 57 -9.19 -29.51 -3.29
C LEU A 57 -9.07 -28.69 -4.57
N PHE A 58 -8.64 -29.30 -5.67
CA PHE A 58 -8.54 -28.63 -6.96
C PHE A 58 -9.92 -28.20 -7.49
N GLU A 59 -10.97 -28.99 -7.28
CA GLU A 59 -12.34 -28.58 -7.61
C GLU A 59 -12.73 -27.31 -6.84
N THR A 60 -12.37 -27.23 -5.56
CA THR A 60 -12.60 -26.03 -4.75
C THR A 60 -11.79 -24.81 -5.27
N VAL A 61 -10.53 -25.02 -5.68
CA VAL A 61 -9.69 -23.97 -6.28
C VAL A 61 -10.29 -23.48 -7.60
N VAL A 62 -10.77 -24.38 -8.46
CA VAL A 62 -11.45 -24.03 -9.71
C VAL A 62 -12.75 -23.26 -9.46
N GLN A 63 -13.54 -23.69 -8.46
CA GLN A 63 -14.75 -22.98 -8.05
C GLN A 63 -14.41 -21.57 -7.54
N TRP A 64 -13.43 -21.45 -6.65
CA TRP A 64 -12.94 -20.16 -6.17
C TRP A 64 -12.52 -19.23 -7.31
N ASP A 65 -11.71 -19.75 -8.25
CA ASP A 65 -11.22 -18.97 -9.39
C ASP A 65 -12.36 -18.49 -10.29
N ARG A 66 -13.39 -19.29 -10.47
CA ARG A 66 -14.61 -18.93 -11.21
C ARG A 66 -15.43 -17.87 -10.48
N LEU A 67 -15.66 -18.06 -9.17
CA LEU A 67 -16.50 -17.17 -8.36
C LEU A 67 -15.94 -15.74 -8.21
N ARG A 68 -14.63 -15.55 -8.29
CA ARG A 68 -14.03 -14.21 -8.22
C ARG A 68 -14.06 -13.43 -9.53
N ARG A 69 -14.50 -14.04 -10.65
CA ARG A 69 -14.49 -13.43 -11.98
C ARG A 69 -15.82 -12.80 -12.33
N ASP A 70 -15.83 -11.52 -12.73
CA ASP A 70 -17.07 -10.80 -13.09
C ASP A 70 -17.77 -11.39 -14.31
N SER A 71 -17.04 -12.06 -15.22
CA SER A 71 -17.61 -12.75 -16.39
C SER A 71 -18.44 -13.99 -16.04
N TYR A 72 -18.29 -14.57 -14.84
CA TYR A 72 -19.10 -15.70 -14.39
C TYR A 72 -20.36 -15.23 -13.65
N ARG A 73 -21.55 -15.59 -14.15
CA ARG A 73 -22.82 -15.24 -13.51
C ARG A 73 -23.18 -16.27 -12.44
N ALA A 74 -22.69 -16.06 -11.22
CA ALA A 74 -23.01 -16.90 -10.07
C ALA A 74 -24.28 -16.40 -9.36
N SER A 75 -25.09 -17.33 -8.82
CA SER A 75 -26.22 -17.01 -7.96
C SER A 75 -25.76 -16.58 -6.55
N PHE A 76 -26.63 -15.88 -5.82
CA PHE A 76 -26.39 -15.58 -4.41
C PHE A 76 -26.14 -16.86 -3.60
N ALA A 77 -26.91 -17.91 -3.82
CA ALA A 77 -26.77 -19.18 -3.12
C ALA A 77 -25.39 -19.84 -3.34
N GLU A 78 -24.88 -19.81 -4.58
CA GLU A 78 -23.55 -20.35 -4.89
C GLU A 78 -22.44 -19.53 -4.20
N LEU A 79 -22.50 -18.20 -4.30
CA LEU A 79 -21.50 -17.30 -3.72
C LEU A 79 -21.51 -17.35 -2.18
N SER A 80 -22.68 -17.27 -1.57
CA SER A 80 -22.83 -17.29 -0.10
C SER A 80 -22.42 -18.64 0.50
N SER A 81 -22.79 -19.75 -0.17
CA SER A 81 -22.39 -21.10 0.25
C SER A 81 -20.87 -21.28 0.21
N PHE A 82 -20.21 -20.77 -0.83
CA PHE A 82 -18.74 -20.80 -0.91
C PHE A 82 -18.11 -19.99 0.21
N LEU A 83 -18.53 -18.74 0.40
CA LEU A 83 -18.01 -17.84 1.42
C LEU A 83 -18.15 -18.40 2.85
N THR A 84 -19.25 -19.07 3.13
CA THR A 84 -19.50 -19.67 4.44
C THR A 84 -18.58 -20.86 4.71
N ARG A 85 -18.35 -21.71 3.70
CA ARG A 85 -17.51 -22.91 3.83
C ARG A 85 -16.01 -22.64 3.73
N HIS A 86 -15.61 -21.58 3.00
CA HIS A 86 -14.23 -21.30 2.65
C HIS A 86 -13.81 -19.88 3.08
N ARG A 87 -14.05 -19.55 4.35
CA ARG A 87 -13.67 -18.24 4.92
C ARG A 87 -12.16 -18.04 4.89
N GLY A 88 -11.75 -16.80 4.61
CA GLY A 88 -10.33 -16.44 4.54
C GLY A 88 -9.63 -16.92 3.26
N TRP A 89 -10.37 -17.41 2.26
CA TRP A 89 -9.81 -17.71 0.95
C TRP A 89 -9.46 -16.42 0.20
N PRO A 90 -8.48 -16.47 -0.72
CA PRO A 90 -7.99 -15.24 -1.36
C PRO A 90 -9.10 -14.44 -2.04
N GLN A 91 -8.99 -13.12 -1.95
CA GLN A 91 -9.97 -12.20 -2.55
C GLN A 91 -11.41 -12.39 -2.03
N GLU A 92 -11.59 -12.81 -0.79
CA GLU A 92 -12.91 -12.98 -0.16
C GLU A 92 -13.79 -11.74 -0.36
N VAL A 93 -13.24 -10.54 -0.19
CA VAL A 93 -13.99 -9.27 -0.38
C VAL A 93 -14.54 -9.13 -1.81
N VAL A 94 -13.81 -9.62 -2.83
CA VAL A 94 -14.30 -9.61 -4.22
C VAL A 94 -15.53 -10.51 -4.36
N ILE A 95 -15.45 -11.73 -3.83
CA ILE A 95 -16.55 -12.68 -3.86
C ILE A 95 -17.73 -12.17 -3.03
N ARG A 96 -17.49 -11.55 -1.86
CA ARG A 96 -18.53 -10.91 -1.02
C ARG A 96 -19.27 -9.81 -1.78
N ARG A 97 -18.55 -8.88 -2.42
CA ARG A 97 -19.17 -7.81 -3.23
C ARG A 97 -20.03 -8.40 -4.36
N ARG A 98 -19.64 -9.53 -4.91
CA ARG A 98 -20.43 -10.23 -5.93
C ARG A 98 -21.66 -10.91 -5.34
N ALA A 99 -21.53 -11.55 -4.18
CA ALA A 99 -22.67 -12.12 -3.45
C ALA A 99 -23.69 -11.03 -3.10
N GLU A 100 -23.24 -9.90 -2.60
CA GLU A 100 -24.07 -8.76 -2.24
C GLU A 100 -24.81 -8.16 -3.45
N ARG A 101 -24.14 -8.06 -4.62
CA ARG A 101 -24.78 -7.65 -5.88
C ARG A 101 -25.79 -8.67 -6.43
N ALA A 102 -25.68 -9.92 -6.02
CA ALA A 102 -26.59 -10.99 -6.45
C ALA A 102 -27.81 -11.13 -5.53
N ILE A 103 -27.95 -10.28 -4.50
CA ILE A 103 -29.15 -10.23 -3.67
C ILE A 103 -30.24 -9.49 -4.47
N ASP A 104 -31.32 -10.18 -4.77
CA ASP A 104 -32.51 -9.65 -5.40
C ASP A 104 -33.79 -10.04 -4.62
N ALA A 105 -34.96 -9.73 -5.15
CA ALA A 105 -36.24 -10.01 -4.51
C ALA A 105 -36.50 -11.52 -4.26
N SER A 106 -35.81 -12.39 -4.98
CA SER A 106 -35.95 -13.86 -4.82
C SER A 106 -35.23 -14.40 -3.58
N VAL A 107 -34.26 -13.62 -3.02
CA VAL A 107 -33.51 -14.03 -1.83
C VAL A 107 -34.32 -13.73 -0.56
N PRO A 108 -34.77 -14.76 0.20
CA PRO A 108 -35.59 -14.56 1.40
C PRO A 108 -34.87 -13.71 2.47
N PHE A 109 -35.62 -12.87 3.19
CA PHE A 109 -35.06 -12.03 4.26
C PHE A 109 -34.35 -12.84 5.36
N ALA A 110 -34.86 -14.03 5.70
CA ALA A 110 -34.19 -14.92 6.65
C ALA A 110 -32.79 -15.34 6.16
N GLN A 111 -32.65 -15.60 4.86
CA GLN A 111 -31.37 -15.97 4.27
C GLN A 111 -30.41 -14.77 4.21
N ARG A 112 -30.92 -13.55 3.91
CA ARG A 112 -30.14 -12.30 4.00
C ARG A 112 -29.64 -12.08 5.45
N SER A 113 -30.53 -12.22 6.44
CA SER A 113 -30.17 -12.10 7.87
C SER A 113 -29.08 -13.11 8.26
N ALA A 114 -29.22 -14.37 7.88
CA ALA A 114 -28.23 -15.41 8.19
C ALA A 114 -26.88 -15.13 7.54
N TYR A 115 -26.86 -14.65 6.29
CA TYR A 115 -25.64 -14.26 5.60
C TYR A 115 -24.93 -13.08 6.30
N PHE A 116 -25.66 -12.00 6.59
CA PHE A 116 -25.08 -10.81 7.20
C PHE A 116 -24.70 -10.99 8.68
N ALA A 117 -25.25 -11.97 9.37
CA ALA A 117 -24.83 -12.33 10.73
C ALA A 117 -23.39 -12.89 10.74
N VAL A 118 -22.96 -13.53 9.67
CA VAL A 118 -21.62 -14.13 9.53
C VAL A 118 -20.66 -13.20 8.76
N LEU A 119 -21.17 -12.51 7.75
CA LEU A 119 -20.42 -11.65 6.83
C LEU A 119 -21.05 -10.25 6.78
N PRO A 120 -20.64 -9.32 7.66
CA PRO A 120 -21.17 -7.95 7.68
C PRO A 120 -21.09 -7.29 6.29
N PRO A 121 -22.06 -6.44 5.89
CA PRO A 121 -22.14 -5.88 4.55
C PRO A 121 -20.91 -5.02 4.21
N VAL A 122 -20.41 -5.14 2.96
CA VAL A 122 -19.27 -4.37 2.45
C VAL A 122 -19.67 -3.35 1.38
N THR A 123 -20.93 -3.39 0.90
CA THR A 123 -21.46 -2.45 -0.09
C THR A 123 -22.64 -1.65 0.47
N ALA A 124 -22.94 -0.49 -0.11
CA ALA A 124 -24.10 0.32 0.27
C ALA A 124 -25.43 -0.42 0.03
N ALA A 125 -25.55 -1.11 -1.12
CA ALA A 125 -26.72 -1.93 -1.43
C ALA A 125 -26.91 -3.07 -0.41
N ALA A 126 -25.82 -3.70 0.02
CA ALA A 126 -25.89 -4.74 1.05
C ALA A 126 -26.33 -4.21 2.43
N LYS A 127 -25.89 -3.00 2.80
CA LYS A 127 -26.41 -2.34 4.02
C LYS A 127 -27.92 -2.12 3.93
N PHE A 128 -28.42 -1.71 2.76
CA PHE A 128 -29.86 -1.59 2.51
C PHE A 128 -30.57 -2.94 2.64
N HIS A 129 -30.06 -4.00 2.00
CA HIS A 129 -30.65 -5.34 2.11
C HIS A 129 -30.61 -5.90 3.54
N LEU A 130 -29.60 -5.56 4.32
CA LEU A 130 -29.57 -5.85 5.76
C LEU A 130 -30.67 -5.06 6.51
N ALA A 131 -30.82 -3.77 6.20
CA ALA A 131 -31.86 -2.94 6.82
C ALA A 131 -33.27 -3.46 6.53
N GLU A 132 -33.55 -3.92 5.30
CA GLU A 132 -34.82 -4.58 4.95
C GLU A 132 -35.06 -5.84 5.78
N ALA A 133 -34.06 -6.71 5.88
CA ALA A 133 -34.14 -7.93 6.66
C ALA A 133 -34.35 -7.64 8.16
N GLN A 134 -33.67 -6.61 8.69
CA GLN A 134 -33.86 -6.13 10.05
C GLN A 134 -35.27 -5.54 10.27
N LEU A 135 -35.81 -4.83 9.28
CA LEU A 135 -37.17 -4.26 9.36
C LEU A 135 -38.21 -5.38 9.47
N VAL A 136 -38.13 -6.39 8.64
CA VAL A 136 -39.01 -7.57 8.66
C VAL A 136 -38.90 -8.33 10.01
N ALA A 137 -37.67 -8.42 10.53
CA ALA A 137 -37.41 -9.03 11.85
C ALA A 137 -37.77 -8.11 13.05
N ARG A 138 -38.32 -6.92 12.81
CA ARG A 138 -38.63 -5.90 13.81
C ARG A 138 -37.41 -5.49 14.67
N ASN A 139 -36.21 -5.55 14.08
CA ASN A 139 -34.99 -5.14 14.75
C ASN A 139 -34.91 -3.60 14.83
N PRO A 140 -34.69 -2.99 16.00
CA PRO A 140 -34.62 -1.53 16.17
C PRO A 140 -33.47 -0.86 15.39
N GLN A 141 -32.46 -1.62 14.98
CA GLN A 141 -31.33 -1.11 14.19
C GLN A 141 -31.67 -0.83 12.71
N ALA A 142 -32.82 -1.30 12.21
CA ALA A 142 -33.17 -1.21 10.79
C ALA A 142 -33.05 0.24 10.24
N ALA A 143 -33.59 1.23 10.97
CA ALA A 143 -33.52 2.61 10.53
C ALA A 143 -32.10 3.18 10.54
N ALA A 144 -31.29 2.82 11.54
CA ALA A 144 -29.88 3.26 11.61
C ALA A 144 -29.04 2.63 10.47
N THR A 145 -29.26 1.34 10.20
CA THR A 145 -28.60 0.65 9.07
C THR A 145 -29.02 1.25 7.71
N ALA A 146 -30.30 1.61 7.56
CA ALA A 146 -30.78 2.28 6.35
C ALA A 146 -30.17 3.68 6.15
N ARG A 147 -30.01 4.46 7.24
CA ARG A 147 -29.30 5.76 7.17
C ARG A 147 -27.84 5.60 6.76
N ASP A 148 -27.14 4.62 7.31
CA ASP A 148 -25.75 4.34 6.93
C ASP A 148 -25.64 3.89 5.46
N ALA A 149 -26.60 3.11 4.94
CA ALA A 149 -26.70 2.80 3.54
C ALA A 149 -26.95 4.06 2.67
N TYR A 150 -27.90 4.89 3.09
CA TYR A 150 -28.30 6.09 2.39
C TYR A 150 -27.18 7.14 2.34
N ASP A 151 -26.43 7.33 3.42
CA ASP A 151 -25.30 8.28 3.48
C ASP A 151 -24.10 7.83 2.61
N SER A 152 -24.09 6.57 2.16
CA SER A 152 -23.00 6.04 1.34
C SER A 152 -23.01 6.60 -0.09
N SER A 153 -21.85 7.04 -0.59
CA SER A 153 -21.69 7.50 -1.97
C SER A 153 -21.80 6.38 -3.03
N GLY A 154 -21.71 5.11 -2.62
CA GLY A 154 -21.75 3.95 -3.50
C GLY A 154 -23.16 3.38 -3.78
N LEU A 155 -24.23 4.06 -3.40
CA LEU A 155 -25.59 3.61 -3.63
C LEU A 155 -26.05 4.03 -5.04
N ASP A 156 -26.41 3.05 -5.87
CA ASP A 156 -26.94 3.31 -7.22
C ASP A 156 -28.38 3.84 -7.20
N ALA A 157 -28.84 4.36 -8.34
CA ALA A 157 -30.13 5.05 -8.43
C ALA A 157 -31.34 4.14 -8.15
N ALA A 158 -31.28 2.88 -8.58
CA ALA A 158 -32.39 1.92 -8.36
C ALA A 158 -32.49 1.57 -6.88
N THR A 159 -31.37 1.17 -6.28
CA THR A 159 -31.30 0.85 -4.84
C THR A 159 -31.64 2.08 -3.98
N GLU A 160 -31.25 3.31 -4.40
CA GLU A 160 -31.63 4.54 -3.71
C GLU A 160 -33.17 4.74 -3.73
N GLN A 161 -33.81 4.49 -4.86
CA GLN A 161 -35.27 4.60 -5.00
C GLN A 161 -35.99 3.57 -4.10
N GLU A 162 -35.54 2.33 -4.09
CA GLU A 162 -36.08 1.27 -3.22
C GLU A 162 -35.90 1.62 -1.73
N LEU A 163 -34.73 2.10 -1.36
CA LEU A 163 -34.46 2.57 0.01
C LEU A 163 -35.42 3.70 0.41
N LEU A 164 -35.61 4.67 -0.44
CA LEU A 164 -36.52 5.79 -0.19
C LEU A 164 -37.99 5.34 -0.10
N ALA A 165 -38.40 4.37 -0.89
CA ALA A 165 -39.75 3.79 -0.82
C ALA A 165 -39.98 3.05 0.50
N THR A 166 -38.95 2.37 1.03
CA THR A 166 -39.05 1.53 2.24
C THR A 166 -38.82 2.32 3.53
N PHE A 167 -37.88 3.27 3.52
CA PHE A 167 -37.39 3.97 4.71
C PHE A 167 -37.52 5.49 4.65
N GLY A 168 -38.10 6.06 3.55
CA GLY A 168 -38.16 7.53 3.37
C GLY A 168 -38.75 8.27 4.54
N ASP A 169 -39.82 7.76 5.15
CA ASP A 169 -40.49 8.37 6.32
C ASP A 169 -39.62 8.32 7.60
N ARG A 170 -38.53 7.59 7.58
CA ARG A 170 -37.58 7.45 8.71
C ARG A 170 -36.31 8.24 8.50
N LEU A 171 -36.16 8.88 7.33
CA LEU A 171 -35.06 9.77 7.01
C LEU A 171 -35.41 11.21 7.39
N THR A 172 -34.48 11.91 8.00
CA THR A 172 -34.64 13.31 8.41
C THR A 172 -34.06 14.27 7.35
N PRO A 173 -34.43 15.57 7.38
CA PRO A 173 -33.76 16.58 6.56
C PRO A 173 -32.23 16.60 6.72
N ALA A 174 -31.72 16.28 7.92
CA ALA A 174 -30.30 16.18 8.18
C ALA A 174 -29.65 14.98 7.44
N ASP A 175 -30.34 13.84 7.33
CA ASP A 175 -29.87 12.69 6.56
C ASP A 175 -29.76 13.02 5.06
N HIS A 176 -30.74 13.76 4.53
CA HIS A 176 -30.68 14.23 3.13
C HIS A 176 -29.53 15.21 2.88
N LEU A 177 -29.30 16.13 3.83
CA LEU A 177 -28.19 17.09 3.71
C LEU A 177 -26.83 16.37 3.83
N SER A 178 -26.66 15.44 4.75
CA SER A 178 -25.43 14.64 4.89
C SER A 178 -25.10 13.91 3.59
N ARG A 179 -26.08 13.19 3.02
CA ARG A 179 -25.94 12.52 1.73
C ARG A 179 -25.57 13.48 0.60
N LEU A 180 -26.28 14.61 0.50
CA LEU A 180 -26.03 15.61 -0.55
C LEU A 180 -24.59 16.14 -0.46
N ASP A 181 -24.13 16.47 0.73
CA ASP A 181 -22.77 16.98 0.95
C ASP A 181 -21.73 15.93 0.54
N ARG A 182 -21.88 14.68 0.98
CA ARG A 182 -20.99 13.58 0.60
C ARG A 182 -20.95 13.35 -0.92
N LEU A 183 -22.10 13.37 -1.60
CA LEU A 183 -22.17 13.25 -3.06
C LEU A 183 -21.45 14.40 -3.78
N LEU A 184 -21.57 15.61 -3.27
CA LEU A 184 -20.85 16.77 -3.79
C LEU A 184 -19.34 16.68 -3.54
N TRP A 185 -18.91 16.22 -2.36
CA TRP A 185 -17.49 15.99 -2.09
C TRP A 185 -16.86 14.91 -3.00
N THR A 186 -17.64 13.92 -3.40
CA THR A 186 -17.20 12.85 -4.32
C THR A 186 -17.52 13.15 -5.80
N SER A 187 -17.95 14.39 -6.11
CA SER A 187 -18.26 14.87 -7.47
C SER A 187 -19.31 14.03 -8.21
N GLN A 188 -20.29 13.49 -7.49
CA GLN A 188 -21.38 12.68 -8.04
C GLN A 188 -22.60 13.56 -8.39
N ALA A 189 -22.45 14.45 -9.36
CA ALA A 189 -23.43 15.46 -9.73
C ALA A 189 -24.83 14.89 -10.01
N THR A 190 -24.92 13.78 -10.77
CA THR A 190 -26.21 13.13 -11.11
C THR A 190 -26.92 12.58 -9.87
N ALA A 191 -26.19 11.98 -8.94
CA ALA A 191 -26.76 11.50 -7.69
C ALA A 191 -27.16 12.68 -6.78
N ALA A 192 -26.32 13.71 -6.67
CA ALA A 192 -26.62 14.93 -5.92
C ALA A 192 -27.92 15.60 -6.40
N ALA A 193 -28.12 15.68 -7.73
CA ALA A 193 -29.34 16.28 -8.32
C ALA A 193 -30.63 15.56 -7.86
N ARG A 194 -30.61 14.25 -7.60
CA ARG A 194 -31.78 13.50 -7.09
C ARG A 194 -32.10 13.84 -5.64
N VAL A 195 -31.09 14.25 -4.85
CA VAL A 195 -31.26 14.58 -3.43
C VAL A 195 -31.62 16.06 -3.23
N MET A 196 -31.20 16.96 -4.12
CA MET A 196 -31.41 18.41 -4.04
C MET A 196 -32.86 18.85 -3.73
N PRO A 197 -33.93 18.23 -4.29
CA PRO A 197 -35.30 18.60 -3.96
C PRO A 197 -35.73 18.30 -2.51
N ARG A 198 -34.90 17.60 -1.74
CA ARG A 198 -35.23 17.14 -0.38
C ARG A 198 -34.56 17.98 0.72
N VAL A 199 -33.79 19.00 0.35
CA VAL A 199 -33.11 19.88 1.30
C VAL A 199 -33.76 21.27 1.33
N ALA A 200 -33.47 22.03 2.39
CA ALA A 200 -33.97 23.39 2.56
C ALA A 200 -33.48 24.32 1.44
N PRO A 201 -34.23 25.43 1.11
CA PRO A 201 -33.92 26.32 -0.02
C PRO A 201 -32.52 26.94 0.01
N ASP A 202 -31.99 27.27 1.18
CA ASP A 202 -30.63 27.79 1.37
C ASP A 202 -29.57 26.72 1.07
N ARG A 203 -29.83 25.48 1.45
CA ARG A 203 -28.97 24.32 1.13
C ARG A 203 -29.07 23.89 -0.32
N LEU A 204 -30.22 24.10 -0.96
CA LEU A 204 -30.39 23.95 -2.41
C LEU A 204 -29.50 24.96 -3.15
N ALA A 205 -29.55 26.25 -2.76
CA ALA A 205 -28.70 27.28 -3.35
C ALA A 205 -27.21 26.98 -3.17
N TRP A 206 -26.82 26.49 -1.98
CA TRP A 206 -25.48 26.05 -1.69
C TRP A 206 -25.02 24.85 -2.58
N ALA A 207 -25.89 23.87 -2.79
CA ALA A 207 -25.59 22.74 -3.66
C ALA A 207 -25.43 23.17 -5.14
N ILE A 208 -26.29 24.06 -5.61
CA ILE A 208 -26.19 24.64 -6.95
C ILE A 208 -24.85 25.35 -7.13
N ALA A 209 -24.40 26.14 -6.15
CA ALA A 209 -23.13 26.84 -6.20
C ALA A 209 -21.95 25.87 -6.27
N ARG A 210 -21.98 24.78 -5.48
CA ARG A 210 -20.96 23.72 -5.53
C ARG A 210 -20.90 23.03 -6.89
N LEU A 211 -22.05 22.64 -7.44
CA LEU A 211 -22.12 22.03 -8.77
C LEU A 211 -21.61 22.96 -9.87
N ALA A 212 -21.96 24.27 -9.82
CA ALA A 212 -21.46 25.26 -10.76
C ALA A 212 -19.93 25.39 -10.71
N LEU A 213 -19.34 25.39 -9.52
CA LEU A 213 -17.89 25.37 -9.32
C LEU A 213 -17.26 24.07 -9.83
N GLN A 214 -17.88 22.92 -9.61
CA GLN A 214 -17.37 21.60 -10.05
C GLN A 214 -17.41 21.47 -11.58
N THR A 215 -18.47 21.91 -12.23
CA THR A 215 -18.65 21.81 -13.69
C THR A 215 -17.93 22.90 -14.47
N GLY A 216 -17.53 24.00 -13.81
CA GLY A 216 -16.81 25.10 -14.45
C GLY A 216 -17.72 25.97 -15.34
N GLY A 217 -19.04 25.97 -15.15
CA GLY A 217 -19.98 26.71 -15.95
C GLY A 217 -19.83 28.24 -15.79
N PRO A 218 -20.34 29.02 -16.77
CA PRO A 218 -20.42 30.48 -16.65
C PRO A 218 -21.16 30.88 -15.38
N GLY A 219 -20.61 31.81 -14.60
CA GLY A 219 -21.24 32.29 -13.37
C GLY A 219 -21.02 31.45 -12.12
N ALA A 220 -20.07 30.51 -12.13
CA ALA A 220 -19.73 29.67 -10.96
C ALA A 220 -19.40 30.51 -9.71
N ASP A 221 -18.55 31.54 -9.84
CA ASP A 221 -18.20 32.42 -8.71
C ASP A 221 -19.37 33.35 -8.33
N SER A 222 -20.23 33.75 -9.30
CA SER A 222 -21.46 34.51 -9.06
C SER A 222 -22.49 33.69 -8.27
N ALA A 223 -22.60 32.39 -8.52
CA ALA A 223 -23.48 31.51 -7.73
C ALA A 223 -23.05 31.45 -6.26
N ARG A 224 -21.74 31.37 -6.00
CA ARG A 224 -21.18 31.44 -4.65
C ARG A 224 -21.45 32.79 -3.98
N ALA A 225 -21.25 33.88 -4.71
CA ALA A 225 -21.43 35.26 -4.20
C ALA A 225 -22.87 35.58 -3.75
N ARG A 226 -23.87 34.79 -4.17
CA ARG A 226 -25.26 34.92 -3.75
C ARG A 226 -25.57 34.18 -2.43
N LEU A 227 -24.66 33.37 -1.94
CA LEU A 227 -24.85 32.67 -0.67
C LEU A 227 -24.66 33.63 0.51
N SER A 228 -25.28 33.34 1.64
CA SER A 228 -24.92 34.00 2.89
C SER A 228 -23.44 33.74 3.22
N ALA A 229 -22.80 34.64 3.95
CA ALA A 229 -21.39 34.57 4.27
C ALA A 229 -21.03 33.21 4.93
N GLY A 230 -21.86 32.70 5.85
CA GLY A 230 -21.64 31.41 6.51
C GLY A 230 -21.62 30.23 5.55
N LEU A 231 -22.51 30.22 4.54
CA LEU A 231 -22.55 29.15 3.53
C LEU A 231 -21.45 29.29 2.48
N ALA A 232 -21.14 30.56 2.09
CA ALA A 232 -20.13 30.86 1.08
C ALA A 232 -18.70 30.44 1.51
N ASP A 233 -18.47 30.37 2.81
CA ASP A 233 -17.17 30.05 3.41
C ASP A 233 -17.11 28.62 4.00
N GLU A 234 -18.12 27.77 3.75
CA GLU A 234 -18.06 26.37 4.16
C GLU A 234 -16.94 25.60 3.45
N PRO A 235 -16.35 24.56 4.10
CA PRO A 235 -15.23 23.79 3.54
C PRO A 235 -15.49 23.23 2.15
N GLY A 236 -16.69 22.70 1.89
CA GLY A 236 -17.06 22.16 0.58
C GLY A 236 -17.06 23.20 -0.53
N ILE A 237 -17.60 24.41 -0.27
CA ILE A 237 -17.55 25.54 -1.21
C ILE A 237 -16.09 25.94 -1.48
N THR A 238 -15.31 26.09 -0.44
CA THR A 238 -13.88 26.46 -0.57
C THR A 238 -13.11 25.43 -1.37
N TYR A 239 -13.32 24.13 -1.10
CA TYR A 239 -12.68 23.05 -1.85
C TYR A 239 -13.03 23.13 -3.35
N ASP A 240 -14.31 23.23 -3.68
CA ASP A 240 -14.77 23.30 -5.06
C ASP A 240 -14.29 24.58 -5.77
N ARG A 241 -14.26 25.72 -5.06
CA ARG A 241 -13.74 27.00 -5.57
C ARG A 241 -12.25 26.93 -5.89
N VAL A 242 -11.46 26.39 -4.98
CA VAL A 242 -10.01 26.20 -5.19
C VAL A 242 -9.75 25.30 -6.39
N GLN A 243 -10.49 24.20 -6.53
CA GLN A 243 -10.38 23.32 -7.68
C GLN A 243 -10.78 24.02 -8.98
N TRP A 244 -11.84 24.84 -8.96
CA TRP A 244 -12.28 25.64 -10.11
C TRP A 244 -11.21 26.68 -10.52
N LEU A 245 -10.68 27.45 -9.56
CA LEU A 245 -9.60 28.41 -9.80
C LEU A 245 -8.38 27.76 -10.45
N ARG A 246 -7.99 26.58 -9.97
CA ARG A 246 -6.88 25.81 -10.51
C ARG A 246 -7.13 25.38 -11.96
N ARG A 247 -8.33 24.86 -12.27
CA ARG A 247 -8.71 24.50 -13.65
C ARG A 247 -8.78 25.72 -14.58
N SER A 248 -9.10 26.89 -14.05
CA SER A 248 -9.14 28.16 -14.77
C SER A 248 -7.77 28.84 -14.89
N GLY A 249 -6.67 28.19 -14.51
CA GLY A 249 -5.32 28.74 -14.60
C GLY A 249 -4.94 29.74 -13.51
N GLN A 250 -5.82 30.03 -12.55
CA GLN A 250 -5.63 31.02 -11.48
C GLN A 250 -4.94 30.41 -10.26
N GLN A 251 -3.74 29.86 -10.46
CA GLN A 251 -3.02 29.06 -9.44
C GLN A 251 -2.66 29.86 -8.18
N GLU A 252 -2.27 31.13 -8.34
CA GLU A 252 -1.90 31.99 -7.19
C GLU A 252 -3.13 32.33 -6.34
N THR A 253 -4.23 32.69 -6.98
CA THR A 253 -5.50 32.96 -6.28
C THR A 253 -5.98 31.70 -5.54
N ALA A 254 -5.89 30.54 -6.18
CA ALA A 254 -6.24 29.27 -5.53
C ALA A 254 -5.40 29.01 -4.26
N ARG A 255 -4.08 29.24 -4.34
CA ARG A 255 -3.18 29.11 -3.19
C ARG A 255 -3.52 30.09 -2.08
N ALA A 256 -3.77 31.36 -2.42
CA ALA A 256 -4.13 32.38 -1.44
C ALA A 256 -5.43 32.03 -0.72
N VAL A 257 -6.47 31.62 -1.46
CA VAL A 257 -7.76 31.20 -0.89
C VAL A 257 -7.57 30.03 0.07
N MET A 258 -6.88 28.97 -0.36
CA MET A 258 -6.69 27.78 0.49
C MET A 258 -5.80 28.07 1.71
N ALA A 259 -4.75 28.88 1.56
CA ALA A 259 -3.85 29.24 2.66
C ALA A 259 -4.50 30.15 3.72
N ALA A 260 -5.54 30.91 3.35
CA ALA A 260 -6.29 31.75 4.26
C ALA A 260 -7.31 30.97 5.11
N THR A 261 -7.59 29.70 4.77
CA THR A 261 -8.57 28.90 5.52
C THR A 261 -8.02 28.41 6.86
N ASN A 262 -8.86 28.48 7.88
CA ASN A 262 -8.59 27.94 9.21
C ASN A 262 -9.92 27.43 9.80
N TYR A 263 -10.37 26.26 9.33
CA TYR A 263 -11.63 25.68 9.77
C TYR A 263 -11.51 25.02 11.14
N ALA A 264 -12.58 25.12 11.93
CA ALA A 264 -12.67 24.35 13.16
C ALA A 264 -12.62 22.84 12.87
N PRO A 265 -11.97 22.07 13.73
CA PRO A 265 -11.93 20.61 13.59
C PRO A 265 -13.33 19.99 13.49
N GLY A 266 -13.49 19.07 12.53
CA GLY A 266 -14.74 18.33 12.34
C GLY A 266 -15.69 18.88 11.27
N LEU A 267 -15.39 20.05 10.69
CA LEU A 267 -16.20 20.61 9.60
C LEU A 267 -15.88 19.99 8.23
N ILE A 268 -14.74 19.32 8.10
CA ILE A 268 -14.30 18.70 6.83
C ILE A 268 -14.93 17.32 6.70
N VAL A 269 -15.86 17.15 5.77
CA VAL A 269 -16.58 15.88 5.54
C VAL A 269 -15.68 14.81 4.91
N GLU A 270 -14.82 15.22 3.95
CA GLU A 270 -13.88 14.31 3.28
C GLU A 270 -12.42 14.73 3.56
N PRO A 271 -11.88 14.37 4.75
CA PRO A 271 -10.56 14.80 5.19
C PRO A 271 -9.44 14.34 4.27
N GLU A 272 -9.55 13.16 3.67
CA GLU A 272 -8.55 12.63 2.75
C GLU A 272 -8.41 13.51 1.50
N ALA A 273 -9.52 13.85 0.86
CA ALA A 273 -9.53 14.69 -0.34
C ALA A 273 -9.00 16.10 -0.04
N TRP A 274 -9.43 16.67 1.08
CA TRP A 274 -8.98 17.97 1.57
C TRP A 274 -7.47 18.01 1.81
N LEU A 275 -6.93 17.06 2.55
CA LEU A 275 -5.51 16.97 2.87
C LEU A 275 -4.66 16.74 1.63
N LYS A 276 -5.08 15.84 0.73
CA LYS A 276 -4.38 15.59 -0.54
C LYS A 276 -4.26 16.86 -1.39
N LEU A 277 -5.32 17.65 -1.49
CA LEU A 277 -5.30 18.91 -2.21
C LEU A 277 -4.32 19.89 -1.56
N ARG A 278 -4.36 20.05 -0.23
CA ARG A 278 -3.45 20.92 0.51
C ARG A 278 -2.00 20.50 0.35
N VAL A 279 -1.67 19.20 0.46
CA VAL A 279 -0.34 18.65 0.22
C VAL A 279 0.15 18.95 -1.19
N GLN A 280 -0.70 18.77 -2.20
CA GLN A 280 -0.36 19.12 -3.58
C GLN A 280 -0.01 20.60 -3.72
N MET A 281 -0.88 21.49 -3.20
CA MET A 281 -0.67 22.94 -3.27
C MET A 281 0.52 23.40 -2.44
N THR A 282 0.81 22.76 -1.32
CA THR A 282 2.03 22.97 -0.52
C THR A 282 3.28 22.75 -1.36
N ARG A 283 3.33 21.63 -2.08
CA ARG A 283 4.48 21.32 -2.96
C ARG A 283 4.60 22.27 -4.14
N GLU A 284 3.48 22.78 -4.66
CA GLU A 284 3.45 23.81 -5.71
C GLU A 284 3.99 25.15 -5.19
N ALA A 285 3.56 25.60 -4.01
CA ALA A 285 4.06 26.82 -3.37
C ALA A 285 5.54 26.72 -3.03
N GLN A 286 6.00 25.56 -2.50
CA GLN A 286 7.41 25.28 -2.22
C GLN A 286 8.27 25.38 -3.48
N ARG A 287 7.83 24.82 -4.61
CA ARG A 287 8.54 24.93 -5.89
C ARG A 287 8.58 26.34 -6.43
N ALA A 288 7.60 27.18 -6.11
CA ALA A 288 7.57 28.61 -6.42
C ALA A 288 8.43 29.46 -5.45
N GLY A 289 9.05 28.86 -4.44
CA GLY A 289 9.86 29.57 -3.43
C GLY A 289 9.03 30.21 -2.30
N ASP A 290 7.70 30.12 -2.33
CA ASP A 290 6.82 30.68 -1.29
C ASP A 290 6.63 29.71 -0.13
N ASN A 291 7.67 29.59 0.70
CA ASN A 291 7.70 28.68 1.84
C ASN A 291 6.71 29.09 2.95
N ALA A 292 6.40 30.38 3.08
CA ALA A 292 5.44 30.85 4.09
C ALA A 292 4.01 30.40 3.75
N THR A 293 3.58 30.54 2.50
CA THR A 293 2.29 30.03 2.04
C THR A 293 2.27 28.50 2.05
N ALA A 294 3.37 27.84 1.62
CA ALA A 294 3.51 26.39 1.70
C ALA A 294 3.27 25.87 3.13
N TYR A 295 3.88 26.52 4.12
CA TYR A 295 3.69 26.14 5.52
C TYR A 295 2.23 26.30 5.97
N ARG A 296 1.58 27.44 5.68
CA ARG A 296 0.15 27.64 6.03
C ARG A 296 -0.75 26.60 5.38
N LEU A 297 -0.47 26.26 4.12
CA LEU A 297 -1.23 25.22 3.41
C LEU A 297 -1.11 23.85 4.10
N ALA A 298 0.06 23.49 4.57
CA ALA A 298 0.30 22.21 5.23
C ALA A 298 -0.21 22.20 6.68
N ALA A 299 0.04 23.25 7.45
CA ALA A 299 -0.18 23.29 8.89
C ALA A 299 -1.64 23.58 9.29
N ASN A 300 -2.32 24.52 8.58
CA ASN A 300 -3.66 24.99 8.97
C ASN A 300 -4.77 24.16 8.33
N HIS A 301 -4.72 22.83 8.43
CA HIS A 301 -5.64 21.98 7.68
C HIS A 301 -7.00 21.75 8.36
N GLY A 302 -7.12 21.76 9.69
CA GLY A 302 -8.37 21.56 10.41
C GLY A 302 -9.11 20.25 10.09
N ALA A 303 -8.39 19.25 9.57
CA ALA A 303 -9.00 18.09 8.91
C ALA A 303 -9.74 17.14 9.85
N PHE A 304 -9.34 17.07 11.13
CA PHE A 304 -9.91 16.10 12.06
C PHE A 304 -10.52 16.76 13.28
N PRO A 305 -11.68 16.25 13.78
CA PRO A 305 -12.27 16.74 15.01
C PRO A 305 -11.39 16.43 16.21
N LEU A 306 -11.41 17.33 17.19
CA LEU A 306 -10.83 17.09 18.49
C LEU A 306 -11.58 15.92 19.18
N GLY A 307 -10.86 15.09 19.93
CA GLY A 307 -11.43 14.01 20.72
C GLY A 307 -11.72 12.70 19.99
N ARG A 308 -11.64 12.64 18.64
CA ARG A 308 -11.67 11.35 17.94
C ARG A 308 -10.25 10.83 17.72
N PRO A 309 -9.91 9.64 18.28
CA PRO A 309 -8.57 9.08 18.17
C PRO A 309 -8.15 8.89 16.71
N LEU A 310 -6.90 9.22 16.38
CA LEU A 310 -6.32 8.97 15.06
C LEU A 310 -6.37 7.48 14.68
N ALA A 311 -6.28 6.59 15.66
CA ALA A 311 -6.36 5.15 15.45
C ALA A 311 -7.69 4.67 14.82
N GLU A 312 -8.77 5.42 15.00
CA GLU A 312 -10.09 5.12 14.44
C GLU A 312 -10.27 5.62 13.00
N ARG A 313 -9.27 6.34 12.45
CA ARG A 313 -9.28 6.84 11.08
C ARG A 313 -8.86 5.76 10.10
N SER A 314 -9.36 5.84 8.87
CA SER A 314 -8.92 4.97 7.79
C SER A 314 -7.42 5.12 7.51
N LEU A 315 -6.80 4.10 6.92
CA LEU A 315 -5.39 4.14 6.55
C LEU A 315 -5.10 5.28 5.57
N SER A 316 -6.02 5.57 4.64
CA SER A 316 -5.86 6.63 3.65
C SER A 316 -5.96 8.04 4.25
N GLU A 317 -6.90 8.27 5.18
CA GLU A 317 -6.98 9.53 5.93
C GLU A 317 -5.70 9.77 6.74
N ARG A 318 -5.21 8.75 7.43
CA ARG A 318 -3.98 8.83 8.23
C ARG A 318 -2.74 9.08 7.37
N ALA A 319 -2.64 8.43 6.20
CA ALA A 319 -1.55 8.67 5.27
C ALA A 319 -1.55 10.12 4.76
N ALA A 320 -2.71 10.65 4.38
CA ALA A 320 -2.82 12.04 3.95
C ALA A 320 -2.48 13.05 5.06
N PHE A 321 -2.87 12.75 6.31
CA PHE A 321 -2.49 13.54 7.49
C PHE A 321 -0.99 13.51 7.75
N ILE A 322 -0.39 12.32 7.73
CA ILE A 322 1.07 12.15 7.88
C ILE A 322 1.82 12.97 6.84
N ASP A 323 1.36 12.98 5.58
CA ASP A 323 1.99 13.75 4.52
C ASP A 323 1.89 15.27 4.74
N ALA A 324 0.75 15.76 5.21
CA ALA A 324 0.55 17.17 5.51
C ALA A 324 1.41 17.63 6.69
N GLU A 325 1.33 16.90 7.81
CA GLU A 325 2.09 17.20 9.03
C GLU A 325 3.59 17.07 8.81
N TRP A 326 4.03 16.07 8.05
CA TRP A 326 5.45 15.93 7.72
C TRP A 326 5.96 17.11 6.89
N LEU A 327 5.19 17.57 5.88
CA LEU A 327 5.55 18.74 5.09
C LEU A 327 5.58 20.02 5.94
N ALA A 328 4.59 20.20 6.82
CA ALA A 328 4.58 21.35 7.74
C ALA A 328 5.81 21.34 8.64
N GLY A 329 6.14 20.21 9.25
CA GLY A 329 7.32 20.05 10.08
C GLY A 329 8.62 20.30 9.31
N TRP A 330 8.74 19.77 8.09
CA TRP A 330 9.93 19.97 7.27
C TRP A 330 10.10 21.43 6.85
N LEU A 331 9.03 22.11 6.42
CA LEU A 331 9.03 23.53 6.07
C LEU A 331 9.36 24.42 7.28
N ALA A 332 8.76 24.12 8.44
CA ALA A 332 9.06 24.83 9.67
C ALA A 332 10.55 24.72 10.05
N LEU A 333 11.10 23.49 9.99
CA LEU A 333 12.48 23.23 10.38
C LEU A 333 13.50 23.81 9.38
N ARG A 334 13.28 23.59 8.07
CA ARG A 334 14.29 23.82 7.03
C ARG A 334 14.16 25.16 6.31
N ALA A 335 12.93 25.60 6.09
CA ALA A 335 12.68 26.79 5.31
C ALA A 335 12.42 28.04 6.17
N LEU A 336 11.80 27.86 7.35
CA LEU A 336 11.34 28.95 8.19
C LEU A 336 12.15 29.09 9.49
N ASN A 337 13.07 28.19 9.78
CA ASN A 337 13.87 28.14 11.01
C ASN A 337 13.02 28.22 12.30
N ARG A 338 11.94 27.42 12.33
CA ARG A 338 10.98 27.32 13.43
C ARG A 338 10.99 25.91 14.04
N PRO A 339 12.09 25.50 14.70
CA PRO A 339 12.28 24.13 15.14
C PRO A 339 11.28 23.66 16.21
N ALA A 340 10.78 24.56 17.06
CA ALA A 340 9.76 24.22 18.06
C ALA A 340 8.42 23.83 17.41
N ASP A 341 7.99 24.57 16.38
CA ASP A 341 6.78 24.23 15.63
C ASP A 341 6.96 22.91 14.85
N ALA A 342 8.14 22.74 14.24
CA ALA A 342 8.48 21.51 13.53
C ALA A 342 8.37 20.27 14.43
N LEU A 343 8.82 20.38 15.69
CA LEU A 343 8.71 19.29 16.67
C LEU A 343 7.24 18.89 16.88
N GLY A 344 6.32 19.85 17.04
CA GLY A 344 4.90 19.58 17.18
C GLY A 344 4.34 18.77 16.00
N HIS A 345 4.67 19.17 14.79
CA HIS A 345 4.25 18.48 13.58
C HIS A 345 4.80 17.04 13.46
N PHE A 346 6.08 16.82 13.76
CA PHE A 346 6.65 15.47 13.70
C PHE A 346 6.12 14.54 14.80
N VAL A 347 5.79 15.08 15.98
CA VAL A 347 5.06 14.34 17.02
C VAL A 347 3.66 13.95 16.54
N ALA A 348 2.96 14.81 15.80
CA ALA A 348 1.69 14.48 15.18
C ALA A 348 1.83 13.37 14.11
N VAL A 349 2.89 13.41 13.28
CA VAL A 349 3.25 12.31 12.36
C VAL A 349 3.38 11.00 13.13
N ARG A 350 4.15 10.99 14.23
CA ARG A 350 4.36 9.79 15.05
C ARG A 350 3.04 9.25 15.64
N ALA A 351 2.18 10.13 16.13
CA ALA A 351 0.89 9.76 16.70
C ALA A 351 -0.07 9.14 15.65
N ALA A 352 0.00 9.60 14.39
CA ALA A 352 -0.79 9.05 13.31
C ALA A 352 -0.21 7.77 12.71
N ALA A 353 1.08 7.49 12.90
CA ALA A 353 1.78 6.36 12.29
C ALA A 353 1.37 5.01 12.89
N LEU A 354 1.02 4.04 12.04
CA LEU A 354 0.73 2.65 12.43
C LEU A 354 1.93 1.73 12.18
N THR A 355 2.70 2.01 11.15
CA THR A 355 3.76 1.11 10.71
C THR A 355 5.12 1.56 11.26
N PRO A 356 6.02 0.64 11.58
CA PRO A 356 7.38 0.93 12.06
C PRO A 356 8.14 1.94 11.19
N VAL A 357 7.97 1.86 9.86
CA VAL A 357 8.61 2.80 8.93
C VAL A 357 8.17 4.24 9.13
N SER A 358 6.86 4.46 9.31
CA SER A 358 6.30 5.81 9.54
C SER A 358 6.60 6.30 10.94
N GLN A 359 6.62 5.39 11.92
CA GLN A 359 7.00 5.68 13.31
C GLN A 359 8.46 6.13 13.38
N ALA A 360 9.39 5.34 12.83
CA ALA A 360 10.80 5.70 12.78
C ALA A 360 11.06 7.04 12.08
N ARG A 361 10.31 7.33 10.99
CA ARG A 361 10.41 8.62 10.29
C ARG A 361 9.96 9.77 11.18
N GLY A 362 8.81 9.66 11.83
CA GLY A 362 8.28 10.68 12.74
C GLY A 362 9.23 10.96 13.90
N ASP A 363 9.70 9.91 14.58
CA ASP A 363 10.61 10.01 15.71
C ASP A 363 11.98 10.57 15.31
N TYR A 364 12.58 10.13 14.19
CA TYR A 364 13.86 10.67 13.71
C TYR A 364 13.78 12.18 13.43
N TRP A 365 12.72 12.63 12.73
CA TRP A 365 12.54 14.04 12.42
C TRP A 365 12.15 14.88 13.64
N ALA A 366 11.41 14.29 14.61
CA ALA A 366 11.18 14.91 15.91
C ALA A 366 12.51 15.10 16.67
N GLY A 367 13.39 14.10 16.63
CA GLY A 367 14.75 14.21 17.20
C GLY A 367 15.57 15.34 16.55
N ARG A 368 15.52 15.47 15.21
CA ARG A 368 16.19 16.57 14.49
C ARG A 368 15.63 17.95 14.86
N ALA A 369 14.31 18.05 14.99
CA ALA A 369 13.66 19.30 15.39
C ALA A 369 13.95 19.65 16.85
N ALA A 370 13.89 18.68 17.77
CA ALA A 370 14.23 18.85 19.17
C ALA A 370 15.70 19.29 19.34
N GLN A 371 16.63 18.67 18.62
CA GLN A 371 18.05 19.06 18.62
C GLN A 371 18.25 20.49 18.13
N ALA A 372 17.57 20.88 17.04
CA ALA A 372 17.63 22.24 16.51
C ALA A 372 17.01 23.29 17.45
N ALA A 373 16.01 22.88 18.24
CA ALA A 373 15.38 23.71 19.28
C ALA A 373 16.19 23.77 20.60
N GLY A 374 17.30 23.04 20.71
CA GLY A 374 18.07 22.94 21.96
C GLY A 374 17.36 22.12 23.06
N SER A 375 16.40 21.27 22.71
CA SER A 375 15.66 20.44 23.67
C SER A 375 16.51 19.26 24.14
N ALA A 376 16.47 18.97 25.44
CA ALA A 376 17.08 17.77 26.03
C ALA A 376 16.43 16.45 25.52
N ASP A 377 15.22 16.50 24.97
CA ASP A 377 14.48 15.34 24.49
C ASP A 377 14.98 14.76 23.15
N ALA A 378 15.93 15.42 22.48
CA ALA A 378 16.40 14.99 21.16
C ALA A 378 16.82 13.50 21.13
N ASN A 379 17.63 13.09 22.10
CA ASN A 379 18.12 11.71 22.21
C ASN A 379 16.99 10.72 22.52
N ARG A 380 15.94 11.12 23.21
CA ARG A 380 14.75 10.27 23.46
C ARG A 380 14.04 9.96 22.14
N TYR A 381 13.80 10.94 21.29
CA TYR A 381 13.20 10.72 19.97
C TYR A 381 14.07 9.84 19.07
N TYR A 382 15.39 10.08 19.03
CA TYR A 382 16.30 9.19 18.30
C TYR A 382 16.30 7.76 18.86
N ALA A 383 16.18 7.58 20.17
CA ALA A 383 16.12 6.25 20.78
C ALA A 383 14.82 5.51 20.39
N GLU A 384 13.68 6.21 20.30
CA GLU A 384 12.43 5.62 19.80
C GLU A 384 12.56 5.22 18.33
N ALA A 385 13.11 6.07 17.46
CA ALA A 385 13.34 5.72 16.06
C ALA A 385 14.29 4.51 15.92
N ALA A 386 15.34 4.43 16.73
CA ALA A 386 16.35 3.36 16.74
C ALA A 386 15.77 1.97 17.13
N ARG A 387 14.57 1.90 17.68
CA ARG A 387 13.86 0.62 17.91
C ARG A 387 13.52 -0.11 16.62
N HIS A 388 13.67 0.53 15.47
CA HIS A 388 13.37 0.01 14.15
C HIS A 388 14.65 -0.07 13.28
N PRO A 389 15.64 -0.91 13.66
CA PRO A 389 16.98 -0.93 13.05
C PRO A 389 17.01 -1.45 11.61
N ASP A 390 15.93 -2.05 11.15
CA ASP A 390 15.75 -2.56 9.80
C ASP A 390 15.15 -1.53 8.83
N TYR A 391 14.84 -0.29 9.32
CA TYR A 391 14.34 0.80 8.51
C TYR A 391 15.30 1.98 8.47
N PHE A 392 15.30 2.70 7.35
CA PHE A 392 16.19 3.81 7.03
C PHE A 392 16.37 4.82 8.17
N TYR A 393 15.26 5.33 8.72
CA TYR A 393 15.31 6.30 9.80
C TYR A 393 15.71 5.71 11.15
N GLY A 394 15.42 4.44 11.37
CA GLY A 394 15.90 3.72 12.54
C GLY A 394 17.41 3.52 12.52
N GLN A 395 17.97 3.20 11.35
CA GLN A 395 19.41 3.09 11.14
C GLN A 395 20.11 4.44 11.34
N LEU A 396 19.58 5.51 10.73
CA LEU A 396 20.09 6.88 10.95
C LEU A 396 20.07 7.29 12.43
N ALA A 397 18.96 7.03 13.11
CA ALA A 397 18.81 7.37 14.53
C ALA A 397 19.80 6.60 15.40
N THR A 398 20.01 5.31 15.12
CA THR A 398 21.00 4.47 15.83
C THR A 398 22.40 5.05 15.67
N GLU A 399 22.79 5.42 14.44
CA GLU A 399 24.10 6.03 14.17
C GLU A 399 24.21 7.43 14.77
N ARG A 400 23.12 8.22 14.78
CA ARG A 400 23.10 9.54 15.44
C ARG A 400 23.36 9.46 16.94
N LEU A 401 22.95 8.37 17.58
CA LEU A 401 23.24 8.08 18.99
C LEU A 401 24.67 7.54 19.21
N GLY A 402 25.51 7.48 18.17
CA GLY A 402 26.87 6.94 18.23
C GLY A 402 26.92 5.42 18.38
N ARG A 403 25.85 4.71 18.02
CA ARG A 403 25.75 3.26 18.17
C ARG A 403 25.90 2.57 16.81
N ALA A 404 26.44 1.34 16.82
CA ALA A 404 26.40 0.49 15.65
C ALA A 404 24.96 -0.06 15.45
N VAL A 405 24.50 -0.06 14.21
CA VAL A 405 23.22 -0.71 13.87
C VAL A 405 23.36 -2.21 14.08
N SER A 406 22.41 -2.80 14.78
CA SER A 406 22.32 -4.26 15.00
C SER A 406 20.88 -4.71 14.91
N LEU A 407 20.68 -5.93 14.43
CA LEU A 407 19.37 -6.57 14.45
C LEU A 407 19.20 -7.34 15.77
N PRO A 408 17.99 -7.36 16.34
CA PRO A 408 17.74 -8.18 17.51
C PRO A 408 17.95 -9.67 17.16
N PRO A 409 18.39 -10.49 18.11
CA PRO A 409 18.54 -11.92 17.88
C PRO A 409 17.16 -12.52 17.54
N VAL A 410 17.13 -13.35 16.51
CA VAL A 410 15.92 -14.11 16.15
C VAL A 410 15.82 -15.30 17.09
N PRO A 411 14.80 -15.41 17.94
CA PRO A 411 14.62 -16.56 18.80
C PRO A 411 14.49 -17.84 17.96
N ALA A 412 15.17 -18.91 18.36
CA ALA A 412 14.93 -20.22 17.78
C ALA A 412 13.51 -20.67 18.17
N ALA A 413 12.56 -20.52 17.25
CA ALA A 413 11.18 -20.92 17.50
C ALA A 413 11.06 -22.44 17.40
N SER A 414 10.88 -23.12 18.54
CA SER A 414 10.41 -24.50 18.56
C SER A 414 8.90 -24.52 18.39
N ILE A 415 8.43 -24.89 17.19
CA ILE A 415 7.00 -25.02 16.91
C ILE A 415 6.58 -26.46 17.18
N ALA A 416 5.61 -26.64 18.08
CA ALA A 416 5.12 -27.96 18.48
C ALA A 416 4.60 -28.77 17.28
N ALA A 417 4.94 -30.07 17.25
CA ALA A 417 4.56 -30.96 16.15
C ALA A 417 3.05 -31.01 15.86
N PRO A 418 2.14 -30.98 16.85
CA PRO A 418 0.69 -30.91 16.57
C PRO A 418 0.26 -29.65 15.83
N LEU A 419 0.88 -28.50 16.11
CA LEU A 419 0.59 -27.24 15.42
C LEU A 419 1.07 -27.29 13.97
N ARG A 420 2.27 -27.85 13.71
CA ARG A 420 2.77 -28.10 12.35
C ARG A 420 1.86 -29.02 11.56
N ALA A 421 1.40 -30.11 12.17
CA ALA A 421 0.48 -31.05 11.53
C ALA A 421 -0.86 -30.38 11.18
N ARG A 422 -1.41 -29.57 12.09
CA ARG A 422 -2.63 -28.79 11.84
C ARG A 422 -2.43 -27.78 10.70
N PHE A 423 -1.32 -27.07 10.68
CA PHE A 423 -0.97 -26.14 9.61
C PHE A 423 -0.86 -26.85 8.26
N ALA A 424 -0.15 -27.99 8.19
CA ALA A 424 0.00 -28.77 6.97
C ALA A 424 -1.34 -29.33 6.44
N ALA A 425 -2.29 -29.62 7.34
CA ALA A 425 -3.63 -30.10 6.98
C ALA A 425 -4.57 -28.98 6.52
N ASP A 426 -4.22 -27.71 6.72
CA ASP A 426 -5.07 -26.58 6.35
C ASP A 426 -5.33 -26.53 4.83
N PRO A 427 -6.59 -26.45 4.38
CA PRO A 427 -6.92 -26.44 2.95
C PRO A 427 -6.22 -25.32 2.17
N LEU A 428 -5.99 -24.15 2.79
CA LEU A 428 -5.34 -23.02 2.14
C LEU A 428 -3.83 -23.29 1.93
N VAL A 429 -3.17 -23.93 2.91
CA VAL A 429 -1.77 -24.37 2.80
C VAL A 429 -1.63 -25.44 1.72
N ARG A 430 -2.52 -26.44 1.74
CA ARG A 430 -2.53 -27.51 0.73
C ARG A 430 -2.76 -26.96 -0.68
N ALA A 431 -3.70 -26.01 -0.83
CA ALA A 431 -3.97 -25.36 -2.12
C ALA A 431 -2.76 -24.53 -2.59
N THR A 432 -2.04 -23.87 -1.67
CA THR A 432 -0.80 -23.14 -1.99
C THR A 432 0.28 -24.04 -2.55
N LEU A 433 0.48 -25.21 -1.93
CA LEU A 433 1.43 -26.23 -2.38
C LEU A 433 1.01 -26.82 -3.73
N ALA A 434 -0.26 -27.22 -3.85
CA ALA A 434 -0.82 -27.80 -5.06
C ALA A 434 -0.74 -26.87 -6.28
N LEU A 435 -1.00 -25.56 -6.10
CA LEU A 435 -0.81 -24.56 -7.14
C LEU A 435 0.67 -24.44 -7.58
N GLY A 436 1.61 -24.68 -6.69
CA GLY A 436 3.03 -24.78 -7.03
C GLY A 436 3.31 -25.95 -7.98
N GLU A 437 2.72 -27.11 -7.74
CA GLU A 437 2.85 -28.27 -8.63
C GLU A 437 2.19 -28.04 -10.01
N LEU A 438 1.12 -27.23 -10.07
CA LEU A 438 0.53 -26.77 -11.34
C LEU A 438 1.39 -25.74 -12.07
N GLY A 439 2.42 -25.18 -11.44
CA GLY A 439 3.21 -24.07 -11.97
C GLY A 439 2.47 -22.72 -11.99
N ASP A 440 1.34 -22.61 -11.30
CA ASP A 440 0.51 -21.40 -11.29
C ASP A 440 1.00 -20.39 -10.24
N ARG A 441 2.08 -19.70 -10.56
CA ARG A 441 2.71 -18.71 -9.68
C ARG A 441 1.77 -17.59 -9.24
N ASN A 442 0.91 -17.13 -10.14
CA ASN A 442 0.02 -15.99 -9.87
C ASN A 442 -1.04 -16.34 -8.82
N ARG A 443 -1.75 -17.46 -9.00
CA ARG A 443 -2.73 -17.91 -8.02
C ARG A 443 -2.04 -18.32 -6.71
N GLN A 444 -0.91 -19.00 -6.78
CA GLN A 444 -0.10 -19.34 -5.60
C GLN A 444 0.24 -18.10 -4.75
N THR A 445 0.61 -16.98 -5.37
CA THR A 445 0.87 -15.72 -4.67
C THR A 445 -0.39 -15.17 -3.97
N LEU A 446 -1.57 -15.30 -4.59
CA LEU A 446 -2.82 -14.89 -3.95
C LEU A 446 -3.12 -15.73 -2.70
N PHE A 447 -2.90 -17.05 -2.78
CA PHE A 447 -3.10 -17.95 -1.63
C PHE A 447 -2.10 -17.67 -0.52
N MET A 448 -0.84 -17.42 -0.86
CA MET A 448 0.17 -17.03 0.12
C MET A 448 -0.16 -15.71 0.82
N ARG A 449 -0.69 -14.71 0.11
CA ARG A 449 -1.17 -13.46 0.71
C ARG A 449 -2.29 -13.69 1.72
N ALA A 450 -3.25 -14.56 1.39
CA ALA A 450 -4.33 -14.90 2.32
C ALA A 450 -3.80 -15.64 3.57
N LEU A 451 -2.77 -16.48 3.43
CA LEU A 451 -2.09 -17.10 4.57
C LEU A 451 -1.40 -16.05 5.45
N VAL A 452 -0.72 -15.07 4.85
CA VAL A 452 -0.07 -13.96 5.57
C VAL A 452 -1.10 -13.11 6.33
N GLU A 453 -2.20 -12.74 5.67
CA GLU A 453 -3.29 -11.96 6.29
C GLU A 453 -3.96 -12.70 7.45
N ARG A 454 -4.00 -14.04 7.38
CA ARG A 454 -4.58 -14.90 8.42
C ARG A 454 -3.61 -15.27 9.53
N ALA A 455 -2.33 -15.07 9.35
CA ALA A 455 -1.29 -15.43 10.32
C ALA A 455 -1.36 -14.49 11.54
N GLY A 456 -2.24 -14.79 12.48
CA GLY A 456 -2.50 -13.98 13.68
C GLY A 456 -1.48 -14.12 14.80
N ASP A 457 -0.47 -15.01 14.65
CA ASP A 457 0.57 -15.24 15.64
C ASP A 457 1.94 -15.55 14.98
N PRO A 458 3.06 -15.35 15.70
CA PRO A 458 4.40 -15.54 15.15
C PRO A 458 4.69 -16.96 14.64
N ALA A 459 4.10 -18.01 15.25
CA ALA A 459 4.33 -19.39 14.82
C ALA A 459 3.66 -19.67 13.46
N MET A 460 2.43 -19.19 13.26
CA MET A 460 1.72 -19.26 11.98
C MET A 460 2.44 -18.46 10.91
N ALA A 461 2.91 -17.25 11.23
CA ALA A 461 3.67 -16.41 10.31
C ALA A 461 4.99 -17.11 9.89
N ARG A 462 5.70 -17.75 10.84
CA ARG A 462 6.91 -18.51 10.55
C ARG A 462 6.65 -19.71 9.64
N MET A 463 5.66 -20.54 9.96
CA MET A 463 5.31 -21.69 9.12
C MET A 463 4.88 -21.25 7.71
N THR A 464 4.19 -20.11 7.60
CA THR A 464 3.85 -19.51 6.30
C THR A 464 5.10 -19.09 5.54
N ALA A 465 6.07 -18.43 6.18
CA ALA A 465 7.33 -18.04 5.55
C ALA A 465 8.15 -19.27 5.10
N GLU A 466 8.18 -20.33 5.91
CA GLU A 466 8.88 -21.57 5.62
C GLU A 466 8.37 -22.26 4.34
N LEU A 467 7.10 -22.04 3.92
CA LEU A 467 6.58 -22.56 2.64
C LEU A 467 7.35 -22.04 1.42
N SER A 468 7.96 -20.86 1.49
CA SER A 468 8.74 -20.29 0.40
C SER A 468 9.91 -21.17 -0.06
N VAL A 469 10.46 -21.96 0.85
CA VAL A 469 11.65 -22.79 0.60
C VAL A 469 11.32 -24.01 -0.27
N PRO A 470 10.39 -24.93 0.10
CA PRO A 470 10.04 -26.07 -0.75
C PRO A 470 9.40 -25.63 -2.08
N LEU A 471 8.77 -24.46 -2.12
CA LEU A 471 8.19 -23.91 -3.35
C LEU A 471 9.23 -23.32 -4.30
N GLY A 472 10.49 -23.14 -3.88
CA GLY A 472 11.52 -22.45 -4.67
C GLY A 472 11.13 -21.00 -5.00
N ARG A 473 10.38 -20.34 -4.08
CA ARG A 473 9.77 -19.02 -4.25
C ARG A 473 10.26 -18.06 -3.15
N PRO A 474 11.51 -17.57 -3.22
CA PRO A 474 12.04 -16.63 -2.22
C PRO A 474 11.21 -15.35 -2.13
N ASP A 475 10.56 -14.92 -3.21
CA ASP A 475 9.62 -13.81 -3.23
C ASP A 475 8.44 -13.98 -2.24
N LEU A 476 7.97 -15.20 -2.03
CA LEU A 476 6.92 -15.48 -1.04
C LEU A 476 7.45 -15.36 0.40
N GLY A 477 8.72 -15.68 0.61
CA GLY A 477 9.41 -15.41 1.87
C GLY A 477 9.52 -13.90 2.15
N VAL A 478 9.90 -13.12 1.13
CA VAL A 478 9.93 -11.64 1.22
C VAL A 478 8.54 -11.11 1.52
N LEU A 479 7.49 -11.61 0.85
CA LEU A 479 6.10 -11.21 1.09
C LEU A 479 5.70 -11.40 2.56
N THR A 480 5.96 -12.60 3.11
CA THR A 480 5.63 -12.94 4.50
C THR A 480 6.44 -12.10 5.49
N GLY A 481 7.75 -12.00 5.28
CA GLY A 481 8.62 -11.21 6.14
C GLY A 481 8.33 -9.72 6.10
N LYS A 482 7.85 -9.18 4.97
CA LYS A 482 7.35 -7.78 4.91
C LYS A 482 6.08 -7.59 5.73
N GLY A 483 5.16 -8.54 5.70
CA GLY A 483 3.96 -8.53 6.55
C GLY A 483 4.35 -8.45 8.03
N ALA A 484 5.16 -9.39 8.52
CA ALA A 484 5.62 -9.42 9.91
C ALA A 484 6.37 -8.13 10.31
N ARG A 485 7.25 -7.60 9.46
CA ARG A 485 7.95 -6.32 9.71
C ARG A 485 6.98 -5.13 9.81
N SER A 486 5.89 -5.14 9.06
CA SER A 486 4.87 -4.08 9.16
C SER A 486 4.18 -4.07 10.52
N ASP A 487 4.19 -5.20 11.21
CA ASP A 487 3.67 -5.36 12.57
C ASP A 487 4.77 -5.21 13.65
N GLY A 488 6.00 -4.89 13.23
CA GLY A 488 7.15 -4.69 14.12
C GLY A 488 7.90 -5.98 14.47
N GLU A 489 7.55 -7.11 13.84
CA GLU A 489 8.16 -8.41 14.12
C GLU A 489 9.34 -8.69 13.19
N LEU A 490 10.53 -8.88 13.76
CA LEU A 490 11.77 -9.21 13.04
C LEU A 490 12.12 -10.70 13.01
N GLY A 491 11.29 -11.55 13.63
CA GLY A 491 11.52 -13.00 13.71
C GLY A 491 11.59 -13.72 12.36
N LEU A 492 11.18 -13.07 11.27
CA LEU A 492 11.20 -13.62 9.91
C LEU A 492 12.19 -12.92 8.99
N ILE A 493 13.18 -12.21 9.53
CA ILE A 493 14.09 -11.37 8.73
C ILE A 493 14.92 -12.21 7.74
N GLU A 494 15.25 -13.45 8.07
CA GLU A 494 15.97 -14.39 7.19
C GLU A 494 15.19 -14.72 5.90
N PHE A 495 13.85 -14.80 5.99
CA PHE A 495 12.97 -14.98 4.82
C PHE A 495 12.73 -13.68 4.07
N ALA A 496 12.73 -12.55 4.80
CA ALA A 496 12.54 -11.22 4.22
C ALA A 496 13.75 -10.75 3.40
N TYR A 497 14.93 -11.36 3.60
CA TYR A 497 16.20 -11.03 2.92
C TYR A 497 16.86 -12.29 2.34
N PRO A 498 16.25 -12.89 1.31
CA PRO A 498 16.77 -14.10 0.69
C PRO A 498 18.09 -13.83 -0.02
N GLN A 499 18.86 -14.91 -0.25
CA GLN A 499 20.15 -14.88 -0.90
C GLN A 499 20.10 -15.52 -2.26
N LEU A 500 20.88 -14.97 -3.18
CA LEU A 500 21.25 -15.57 -4.46
C LEU A 500 22.74 -15.94 -4.41
N THR A 501 23.06 -17.16 -4.78
CA THR A 501 24.47 -17.56 -4.96
C THR A 501 24.99 -16.89 -6.21
N LEU A 502 25.85 -15.90 -6.04
CA LEU A 502 26.48 -15.17 -7.13
C LEU A 502 27.82 -15.77 -7.50
N PRO A 503 28.23 -15.71 -8.78
CA PRO A 503 29.59 -16.01 -9.22
C PRO A 503 30.64 -15.12 -8.51
N ALA A 504 31.87 -15.60 -8.41
CA ALA A 504 32.94 -14.89 -7.70
C ALA A 504 33.21 -13.49 -8.26
N GLU A 505 33.03 -13.29 -9.56
CA GLU A 505 33.20 -12.00 -10.25
C GLU A 505 32.21 -10.94 -9.76
N LEU A 506 31.07 -11.35 -9.24
CA LEU A 506 30.05 -10.45 -8.68
C LEU A 506 30.18 -10.24 -7.18
N ALA A 507 31.15 -10.88 -6.51
CA ALA A 507 31.35 -10.73 -5.07
C ALA A 507 31.48 -9.25 -4.60
N PRO A 508 32.18 -8.35 -5.31
CA PRO A 508 32.25 -6.92 -4.93
C PRO A 508 30.91 -6.19 -5.00
N HIS A 509 29.95 -6.75 -5.71
CA HIS A 509 28.63 -6.16 -5.93
C HIS A 509 27.52 -6.86 -5.12
N TRP A 510 27.87 -7.87 -4.33
CA TRP A 510 26.95 -8.78 -3.65
C TRP A 510 25.84 -8.04 -2.92
N THR A 511 26.18 -7.12 -2.03
CA THR A 511 25.22 -6.37 -1.22
C THR A 511 24.25 -5.55 -2.09
N MET A 512 24.77 -4.81 -3.07
CA MET A 512 23.91 -3.94 -3.88
C MET A 512 23.03 -4.71 -4.84
N VAL A 513 23.50 -5.83 -5.40
CA VAL A 513 22.66 -6.74 -6.22
C VAL A 513 21.47 -7.24 -5.40
N HIS A 514 21.71 -7.71 -4.19
CA HIS A 514 20.65 -8.20 -3.31
C HIS A 514 19.70 -7.08 -2.87
N ALA A 515 20.23 -5.90 -2.49
CA ALA A 515 19.45 -4.76 -2.04
C ALA A 515 18.52 -4.23 -3.15
N ILE A 516 19.02 -4.14 -4.40
CA ILE A 516 18.26 -3.72 -5.57
C ILE A 516 17.23 -4.80 -5.94
N ALA A 517 17.63 -6.07 -6.09
CA ALA A 517 16.72 -7.16 -6.43
C ALA A 517 15.55 -7.28 -5.43
N ARG A 518 15.83 -7.06 -4.13
CA ARG A 518 14.80 -7.04 -3.10
C ARG A 518 13.82 -5.89 -3.27
N GLN A 519 14.28 -4.72 -3.69
CA GLN A 519 13.42 -3.56 -3.92
C GLN A 519 12.65 -3.68 -5.25
N GLU A 520 13.28 -4.16 -6.32
CA GLU A 520 12.72 -4.22 -7.66
C GLU A 520 11.66 -5.32 -7.80
N SER A 521 12.01 -6.55 -7.53
CA SER A 521 11.15 -7.72 -7.77
C SER A 521 10.71 -8.44 -6.50
N GLN A 522 11.22 -8.06 -5.32
CA GLN A 522 11.11 -8.85 -4.10
C GLN A 522 11.65 -10.28 -4.28
N PHE A 523 12.65 -10.46 -5.13
CA PHE A 523 13.20 -11.76 -5.55
C PHE A 523 12.25 -12.62 -6.41
N ASP A 524 11.21 -12.04 -7.01
CA ASP A 524 10.46 -12.76 -8.04
C ASP A 524 11.23 -12.73 -9.38
N ARG A 525 11.88 -13.84 -9.72
CA ARG A 525 12.63 -13.98 -10.98
C ARG A 525 11.75 -13.80 -12.22
N ALA A 526 10.44 -14.08 -12.11
CA ALA A 526 9.48 -13.99 -13.21
C ALA A 526 8.79 -12.62 -13.28
N ALA A 527 9.18 -11.66 -12.45
CA ALA A 527 8.58 -10.34 -12.42
C ALA A 527 8.72 -9.63 -13.77
N THR A 528 7.61 -9.07 -14.25
CA THR A 528 7.56 -8.20 -15.43
C THR A 528 6.68 -7.00 -15.09
N SER A 529 7.23 -5.79 -15.24
CA SER A 529 6.50 -4.55 -14.98
C SER A 529 5.61 -4.15 -16.17
N SER A 530 4.71 -3.17 -15.96
CA SER A 530 3.91 -2.57 -17.03
C SER A 530 4.77 -1.85 -18.09
N ALA A 531 6.00 -1.45 -17.74
CA ALA A 531 6.98 -0.85 -18.64
C ALA A 531 7.90 -1.89 -19.30
N ASP A 532 7.60 -3.19 -19.17
CA ASP A 532 8.39 -4.31 -19.67
C ASP A 532 9.78 -4.47 -19.02
N ALA A 533 9.97 -3.96 -17.80
CA ALA A 533 11.17 -4.30 -17.02
C ALA A 533 11.06 -5.75 -16.50
N ARG A 534 12.16 -6.53 -16.58
CA ARG A 534 12.11 -8.00 -16.43
C ARG A 534 13.10 -8.55 -15.41
N GLY A 535 12.67 -9.57 -14.70
CA GLY A 535 13.50 -10.41 -13.84
C GLY A 535 13.86 -9.77 -12.50
N LEU A 536 14.86 -10.35 -11.82
CA LEU A 536 15.21 -9.97 -10.45
C LEU A 536 15.51 -8.50 -10.25
N MET A 537 16.31 -7.91 -11.13
CA MET A 537 16.74 -6.51 -11.04
C MET A 537 15.95 -5.57 -11.95
N GLN A 538 14.82 -6.03 -12.50
CA GLN A 538 13.88 -5.27 -13.32
C GLN A 538 14.55 -4.43 -14.41
N LEU A 539 15.31 -5.10 -15.28
CA LEU A 539 15.97 -4.45 -16.39
C LEU A 539 15.01 -4.31 -17.59
N LEU A 540 14.94 -3.11 -18.16
CA LEU A 540 14.32 -2.91 -19.47
C LEU A 540 15.14 -3.67 -20.53
N PRO A 541 14.50 -4.36 -21.49
CA PRO A 541 15.21 -5.09 -22.54
C PRO A 541 16.26 -4.25 -23.29
N SER A 542 15.97 -2.98 -23.55
CA SER A 542 16.91 -2.05 -24.19
C SER A 542 18.15 -1.77 -23.32
N THR A 543 17.94 -1.53 -22.03
CA THR A 543 19.03 -1.31 -21.06
C THR A 543 19.88 -2.57 -20.91
N ALA A 544 19.23 -3.75 -20.83
CA ALA A 544 19.91 -5.03 -20.72
C ALA A 544 20.71 -5.35 -21.99
N ALA A 545 20.19 -5.05 -23.19
CA ALA A 545 20.91 -5.25 -24.45
C ALA A 545 22.13 -4.34 -24.54
N GLU A 546 22.00 -3.06 -24.18
CA GLU A 546 23.13 -2.12 -24.11
C GLU A 546 24.21 -2.62 -23.16
N GLN A 547 23.81 -3.07 -21.95
CA GLN A 547 24.76 -3.55 -20.97
C GLN A 547 25.42 -4.86 -21.39
N ALA A 548 24.66 -5.81 -21.96
CA ALA A 548 25.21 -7.06 -22.48
C ALA A 548 26.30 -6.80 -23.56
N GLY A 549 26.07 -5.84 -24.45
CA GLY A 549 27.07 -5.44 -25.44
C GLY A 549 28.35 -4.87 -24.82
N LYS A 550 28.22 -4.09 -23.74
CA LYS A 550 29.38 -3.54 -23.00
C LYS A 550 30.16 -4.62 -22.23
N ASP A 551 29.47 -5.63 -21.73
CA ASP A 551 30.05 -6.75 -20.98
C ASP A 551 30.53 -7.89 -21.91
N GLY A 552 30.39 -7.75 -23.25
CA GLY A 552 30.74 -8.79 -24.21
C GLY A 552 29.84 -10.02 -24.14
N LEU A 553 28.63 -9.89 -23.60
CA LEU A 553 27.69 -10.98 -23.45
C LEU A 553 26.65 -11.01 -24.58
N LYS A 554 26.22 -12.21 -24.97
CA LYS A 554 25.11 -12.37 -25.91
C LYS A 554 23.80 -12.00 -25.21
N PHE A 555 23.08 -11.02 -25.76
CA PHE A 555 21.80 -10.61 -25.26
C PHE A 555 20.69 -11.63 -25.56
N SER A 556 19.84 -11.90 -24.53
CA SER A 556 18.62 -12.71 -24.67
C SER A 556 17.55 -12.19 -23.74
N VAL A 557 16.40 -11.81 -24.30
CA VAL A 557 15.23 -11.34 -23.52
C VAL A 557 14.68 -12.44 -22.61
N ALA A 558 14.64 -13.69 -23.09
CA ALA A 558 14.14 -14.82 -22.31
C ALA A 558 15.00 -15.06 -21.05
N ARG A 559 16.33 -14.98 -21.18
CA ARG A 559 17.25 -15.15 -20.06
C ARG A 559 17.08 -14.09 -18.96
N LEU A 560 16.48 -12.93 -19.23
CA LEU A 560 16.20 -11.95 -18.18
C LEU A 560 15.23 -12.51 -17.13
N ILE A 561 14.40 -13.49 -17.48
CA ILE A 561 13.44 -14.16 -16.59
C ILE A 561 13.94 -15.55 -16.18
N ASP A 562 14.44 -16.32 -17.15
CA ASP A 562 14.76 -17.74 -16.96
C ASP A 562 16.08 -17.95 -16.23
N ASP A 563 17.01 -16.99 -16.33
CA ASP A 563 18.36 -17.05 -15.77
C ASP A 563 18.61 -15.91 -14.77
N PRO A 564 18.35 -16.12 -13.49
CA PRO A 564 18.55 -15.11 -12.45
C PRO A 564 19.99 -14.58 -12.34
N ILE A 565 20.99 -15.43 -12.65
CA ILE A 565 22.40 -15.03 -12.60
C ILE A 565 22.73 -14.10 -13.77
N TYR A 566 22.22 -14.39 -14.95
CA TYR A 566 22.38 -13.51 -16.11
C TYR A 566 21.74 -12.14 -15.84
N ASN A 567 20.54 -12.10 -15.28
CA ASN A 567 19.87 -10.86 -14.89
C ASN A 567 20.69 -10.07 -13.85
N ALA A 568 21.20 -10.74 -12.82
CA ALA A 568 22.03 -10.15 -11.79
C ALA A 568 23.36 -9.62 -12.34
N THR A 569 23.99 -10.33 -13.28
CA THR A 569 25.24 -9.89 -13.95
C THR A 569 25.02 -8.57 -14.68
N LEU A 570 24.00 -8.52 -15.55
CA LEU A 570 23.68 -7.29 -16.27
C LEU A 570 23.25 -6.14 -15.35
N GLY A 571 22.48 -6.44 -14.30
CA GLY A 571 22.06 -5.46 -13.30
C GLY A 571 23.23 -4.88 -12.51
N ALA A 572 24.19 -5.72 -12.11
CA ALA A 572 25.42 -5.30 -11.46
C ALA A 572 26.28 -4.42 -12.35
N GLY A 573 26.49 -4.84 -13.62
CA GLY A 573 27.22 -4.07 -14.61
C GLY A 573 26.59 -2.69 -14.85
N TYR A 574 25.27 -2.66 -15.04
CA TYR A 574 24.52 -1.39 -15.20
C TYR A 574 24.65 -0.49 -13.98
N TYR A 575 24.43 -1.01 -12.76
CA TYR A 575 24.59 -0.25 -11.53
C TYR A 575 26.01 0.31 -11.36
N THR A 576 27.03 -0.50 -11.63
CA THR A 576 28.44 -0.09 -11.51
C THR A 576 28.78 1.01 -12.49
N ARG A 577 28.29 0.89 -13.73
CA ARG A 577 28.50 1.90 -14.77
C ARG A 577 27.86 3.24 -14.41
N ILE A 578 26.61 3.24 -13.98
CA ILE A 578 25.95 4.50 -13.59
C ILE A 578 26.57 5.11 -12.33
N ARG A 579 27.01 4.29 -11.37
CA ARG A 579 27.69 4.75 -10.18
C ARG A 579 29.02 5.43 -10.51
N GLY A 580 29.83 4.83 -11.39
CA GLY A 580 31.08 5.42 -11.88
C GLY A 580 30.83 6.75 -12.58
N GLY A 581 29.82 6.85 -13.45
CA GLY A 581 29.41 8.08 -14.13
C GLY A 581 28.81 9.18 -13.23
N LEU A 582 28.57 8.88 -11.96
CA LEU A 582 28.01 9.79 -10.96
C LEU A 582 28.95 9.97 -9.74
N GLY A 583 30.26 9.85 -9.95
CA GLY A 583 31.30 10.11 -8.97
C GLY A 583 31.26 9.14 -7.78
N SER A 584 30.96 7.89 -8.04
CA SER A 584 30.93 6.78 -7.08
C SER A 584 29.90 6.94 -5.94
N SER A 585 28.94 7.87 -6.05
CA SER A 585 27.86 8.05 -5.08
C SER A 585 26.83 6.93 -5.17
N HIS A 586 26.58 6.22 -4.08
CA HIS A 586 25.49 5.25 -4.00
C HIS A 586 24.12 5.93 -4.08
N VAL A 587 23.91 7.08 -3.43
CA VAL A 587 22.65 7.84 -3.45
C VAL A 587 22.26 8.21 -4.87
N LEU A 588 23.19 8.81 -5.64
CA LEU A 588 22.93 9.21 -7.01
C LEU A 588 22.79 8.02 -7.95
N ALA A 589 23.56 6.94 -7.73
CA ALA A 589 23.45 5.71 -8.53
C ALA A 589 22.10 5.02 -8.34
N VAL A 590 21.61 4.93 -7.10
CA VAL A 590 20.29 4.36 -6.77
C VAL A 590 19.18 5.23 -7.33
N ALA A 591 19.29 6.57 -7.22
CA ALA A 591 18.35 7.50 -7.88
C ALA A 591 18.31 7.31 -9.39
N ALA A 592 19.48 7.14 -10.02
CA ALA A 592 19.61 6.95 -11.45
C ALA A 592 19.11 5.57 -11.93
N TYR A 593 19.25 4.54 -11.10
CA TYR A 593 18.75 3.21 -11.41
C TYR A 593 17.22 3.22 -11.58
N ASN A 594 16.51 3.89 -10.66
CA ASN A 594 15.04 4.00 -10.70
C ASN A 594 14.54 5.04 -11.72
N ALA A 595 15.09 6.27 -11.67
CA ALA A 595 14.57 7.39 -12.46
C ALA A 595 15.30 7.61 -13.79
N GLY A 596 16.37 6.90 -14.04
CA GLY A 596 17.28 7.11 -15.15
C GLY A 596 18.38 8.15 -14.87
N PRO A 597 19.56 8.01 -15.49
CA PRO A 597 20.71 8.92 -15.25
C PRO A 597 20.43 10.39 -15.61
N GLY A 598 19.53 10.63 -16.57
CA GLY A 598 19.12 11.99 -16.96
C GLY A 598 18.42 12.74 -15.84
N ASN A 599 17.47 12.07 -15.15
CA ASN A 599 16.77 12.65 -14.01
C ASN A 599 17.70 12.84 -12.82
N ALA A 600 18.58 11.88 -12.51
CA ALA A 600 19.54 12.05 -11.42
C ALA A 600 20.44 13.29 -11.62
N ARG A 601 20.95 13.52 -12.85
CA ARG A 601 21.69 14.75 -13.20
C ARG A 601 20.83 16.01 -13.10
N LYS A 602 19.53 15.92 -13.46
CA LYS A 602 18.60 17.03 -13.30
C LYS A 602 18.41 17.37 -11.82
N PHE A 603 18.26 16.39 -10.94
CA PHE A 603 18.15 16.61 -9.50
C PHE A 603 19.39 17.32 -8.96
N VAL A 604 20.59 16.88 -9.35
CA VAL A 604 21.84 17.57 -8.95
C VAL A 604 21.85 19.04 -9.40
N ARG A 605 21.43 19.33 -10.65
CA ARG A 605 21.38 20.72 -11.16
C ARG A 605 20.36 21.60 -10.44
N THR A 606 19.21 21.04 -10.04
CA THR A 606 18.10 21.83 -9.49
C THR A 606 18.11 21.92 -7.97
N MET A 607 18.71 20.95 -7.28
CA MET A 607 18.68 20.84 -5.82
C MET A 607 20.07 20.96 -5.18
N GLY A 608 21.11 21.10 -6.00
CA GLY A 608 22.50 21.03 -5.54
C GLY A 608 23.05 19.61 -5.54
N ASP A 609 24.36 19.50 -5.37
CA ASP A 609 25.07 18.21 -5.40
C ASP A 609 25.17 17.64 -3.97
N PRO A 610 24.58 16.45 -3.70
CA PRO A 610 24.61 15.87 -2.36
C PRO A 610 26.00 15.37 -1.93
N ARG A 611 26.99 15.40 -2.80
CA ARG A 611 28.40 15.02 -2.53
C ARG A 611 29.23 16.18 -1.99
N VAL A 612 28.74 17.41 -2.16
CA VAL A 612 29.46 18.60 -1.72
C VAL A 612 29.38 18.76 -0.20
N PRO A 613 30.48 19.01 0.50
CA PRO A 613 30.46 19.32 1.93
C PRO A 613 29.48 20.46 2.24
N GLY A 614 28.69 20.30 3.29
CA GLY A 614 27.67 21.27 3.71
C GLY A 614 26.26 20.99 3.13
N VAL A 615 26.10 20.15 2.14
CA VAL A 615 24.78 19.66 1.72
C VAL A 615 24.36 18.48 2.60
N ASP A 616 23.23 18.62 3.29
CA ASP A 616 22.66 17.51 4.04
C ASP A 616 22.02 16.51 3.07
N VAL A 617 22.63 15.36 2.92
CA VAL A 617 22.17 14.32 1.98
C VAL A 617 20.79 13.77 2.33
N ILE A 618 20.39 13.81 3.62
CA ILE A 618 19.07 13.35 4.06
C ILE A 618 18.01 14.35 3.61
N ASP A 619 18.26 15.65 3.79
CA ASP A 619 17.40 16.72 3.28
C ASP A 619 17.33 16.67 1.74
N TRP A 620 18.46 16.39 1.08
CA TRP A 620 18.50 16.23 -0.38
C TRP A 620 17.60 15.07 -0.84
N ILE A 621 17.68 13.91 -0.18
CA ILE A 621 16.81 12.75 -0.49
C ILE A 621 15.34 13.13 -0.33
N GLU A 622 14.97 13.82 0.77
CA GLU A 622 13.59 14.24 1.03
C GLU A 622 13.09 15.30 0.03
N ALA A 623 13.98 16.09 -0.55
CA ALA A 623 13.65 17.07 -1.58
C ALA A 623 13.49 16.47 -2.98
N VAL A 624 13.87 15.21 -3.22
CA VAL A 624 13.69 14.55 -4.54
C VAL A 624 12.22 14.64 -4.96
N PRO A 625 11.92 15.26 -6.13
CA PRO A 625 10.54 15.59 -6.52
C PRO A 625 9.70 14.36 -6.88
N LEU A 626 10.34 13.27 -7.32
CA LEU A 626 9.68 12.00 -7.62
C LEU A 626 9.56 11.16 -6.35
N LEU A 627 8.33 11.02 -5.84
CA LEU A 627 8.05 10.28 -4.60
C LEU A 627 8.57 8.83 -4.68
N GLU A 628 8.38 8.19 -5.81
CA GLU A 628 8.87 6.82 -6.05
C GLU A 628 10.39 6.76 -5.89
N THR A 629 11.13 7.63 -6.57
CA THR A 629 12.60 7.66 -6.52
C THR A 629 13.12 8.00 -5.12
N ARG A 630 12.49 8.95 -4.43
CA ARG A 630 12.82 9.27 -3.04
C ARG A 630 12.71 8.05 -2.13
N THR A 631 11.57 7.36 -2.20
CA THR A 631 11.32 6.15 -1.41
C THR A 631 12.26 5.02 -1.84
N TYR A 632 12.53 4.89 -3.12
CA TYR A 632 13.45 3.89 -3.66
C TYR A 632 14.86 4.04 -3.10
N ILE A 633 15.41 5.25 -3.05
CA ILE A 633 16.73 5.52 -2.47
C ILE A 633 16.78 5.02 -1.02
N GLN A 634 15.80 5.41 -0.20
CA GLN A 634 15.72 5.02 1.20
C GLN A 634 15.66 3.49 1.36
N ARG A 635 14.79 2.83 0.56
CA ARG A 635 14.58 1.39 0.62
C ARG A 635 15.78 0.56 0.18
N VAL A 636 16.44 0.96 -0.90
CA VAL A 636 17.63 0.23 -1.38
C VAL A 636 18.77 0.36 -0.37
N LEU A 637 19.00 1.57 0.17
CA LEU A 637 20.09 1.77 1.13
C LEU A 637 19.82 1.11 2.48
N GLU A 638 18.57 1.13 2.98
CA GLU A 638 18.22 0.36 4.20
C GLU A 638 18.41 -1.14 3.98
N ASN A 639 18.02 -1.66 2.81
CA ASN A 639 18.22 -3.06 2.46
C ASN A 639 19.71 -3.42 2.43
N ALA A 640 20.55 -2.56 1.87
CA ALA A 640 21.99 -2.78 1.82
C ALA A 640 22.60 -2.93 3.23
N VAL A 641 22.20 -2.06 4.17
CA VAL A 641 22.62 -2.16 5.58
C VAL A 641 22.17 -3.48 6.20
N VAL A 642 20.91 -3.90 5.96
CA VAL A 642 20.40 -5.16 6.53
C VAL A 642 21.13 -6.37 5.93
N TYR A 643 21.41 -6.39 4.62
CA TYR A 643 22.22 -7.44 4.00
C TYR A 643 23.64 -7.49 4.58
N ASP A 644 24.28 -6.35 4.79
CA ASP A 644 25.61 -6.27 5.43
C ASP A 644 25.60 -6.77 6.88
N LEU A 645 24.49 -6.58 7.62
CA LEU A 645 24.32 -7.08 8.99
C LEU A 645 24.12 -8.59 9.03
N LEU A 646 23.32 -9.12 8.10
CA LEU A 646 23.03 -10.55 8.02
C LEU A 646 24.20 -11.36 7.45
N HIS A 647 25.05 -10.73 6.63
CA HIS A 647 26.16 -11.37 5.92
C HIS A 647 27.47 -10.58 6.07
N PRO A 648 28.05 -10.52 7.29
CA PRO A 648 29.24 -9.70 7.54
C PRO A 648 30.46 -10.04 6.69
N ALA A 649 30.57 -11.29 6.23
CA ALA A 649 31.67 -11.76 5.38
C ALA A 649 31.65 -11.17 3.96
N THR A 650 30.48 -10.73 3.47
CA THR A 650 30.29 -10.12 2.15
C THR A 650 29.92 -8.64 2.24
N ALA A 651 29.94 -8.07 3.45
CA ALA A 651 29.52 -6.71 3.69
C ALA A 651 30.38 -5.70 2.92
N ALA A 652 29.72 -4.79 2.20
CA ALA A 652 30.37 -3.73 1.47
C ALA A 652 30.73 -2.51 2.37
N SER A 653 29.96 -2.30 3.45
CA SER A 653 30.13 -1.19 4.38
C SER A 653 30.93 -1.56 5.62
N PRO A 654 31.60 -0.59 6.29
CA PRO A 654 32.28 -0.81 7.57
C PRO A 654 31.28 -1.20 8.67
N ALA A 655 31.76 -1.85 9.75
CA ALA A 655 30.90 -2.32 10.84
C ALA A 655 30.21 -1.18 11.60
N VAL A 656 30.78 0.01 11.64
CA VAL A 656 30.23 1.21 12.28
C VAL A 656 29.87 2.23 11.19
N GLY A 657 28.70 2.87 11.29
CA GLY A 657 28.27 3.89 10.34
C GLY A 657 27.92 3.34 8.97
N ARG A 658 27.31 2.15 8.89
CA ARG A 658 26.97 1.47 7.65
C ARG A 658 26.12 2.34 6.73
N LEU A 659 25.02 2.90 7.25
CA LEU A 659 24.15 3.74 6.43
C LEU A 659 24.81 5.08 6.06
N SER A 660 25.52 5.71 7.01
CA SER A 660 26.30 6.92 6.74
C SER A 660 27.33 6.71 5.62
N TRP A 661 27.97 5.54 5.57
CA TRP A 661 28.88 5.17 4.49
C TRP A 661 28.18 5.11 3.12
N TYR A 662 27.02 4.45 3.03
CA TYR A 662 26.22 4.41 1.79
C TYR A 662 25.73 5.81 1.38
N LEU A 663 25.47 6.69 2.36
CA LEU A 663 25.08 8.07 2.13
C LEU A 663 26.26 8.97 1.72
N GLY A 664 27.50 8.48 1.82
CA GLY A 664 28.70 9.28 1.56
C GLY A 664 28.96 10.34 2.63
N LYS A 665 28.46 10.12 3.87
CA LYS A 665 28.63 11.05 4.99
C LYS A 665 29.95 10.83 5.71
N SER A 666 30.58 11.92 6.12
CA SER A 666 31.75 11.90 7.01
C SER A 666 31.40 11.79 8.50
N THR A 667 30.14 11.99 8.85
CA THR A 667 29.63 11.94 10.23
C THR A 667 28.52 10.89 10.34
N LEU A 668 28.35 10.31 11.53
CA LEU A 668 27.33 9.31 11.80
C LEU A 668 25.91 9.91 11.85
N GLY A 669 24.94 9.24 11.23
CA GLY A 669 23.51 9.47 11.33
C GLY A 669 22.92 10.71 10.65
#